data_8bf91eb10ecf662f092408df3c8d2e44
#
_entry.id   8bf91eb10ecf662f092408df3c8d2e44
#
_cell.length_a   1.000
_cell.length_b   1.000
_cell.length_c   1.000
_cell.angle_alpha   90.00
_cell.angle_beta   90.00
_cell.angle_gamma   90.00
#
_symmetry.space_group_name_H-M   'P 1'
#
loop_
_entity.id
_entity.type
_entity.pdbx_description
1 polymer ?
#
loop_
_entity_poly.entity_id
_entity_poly.type
_entity_poly.pdbx_seq_one_letter_code
_entity_poly.pdbx_strand_id
1 'polypeptide(L)'
;GKTTLLNIIGGLDRYTSGDLNINGKSTKDFKDCDWDSYRNHSIGFVFQSYNLIPHQTVLSNVELALTLSGVSKSERRERAVKALEQVGLGDQLHKKPNQMSGGQMQRVAIARALVNEPDILLADEPTGALDTETSVQIMELLKSISKDKLIIMVTHNPELAMKYSSRIIKLLDGKVIDDSDPLDKNVVEPIKKPEKEPTKADKKAAKKERKKLKTSMSFLTALSLSRNNLMTKKARTLLTSFAGSIGIIGIALILSISNGVQLYIDQVQSDTLSSYPLQITKTTASIGEIMNTMAKNHEESGKHDMDKVYSQNAMGEMINTLMEETKVNNLEKFKKYLDDNSDLKDLTSDVQYTYATTLNVFTESDSGVMQVNPSTLLEDMGYMSSTQMEAMSMSGSMGGMGTDVWSEMIDNEELIDKQYDVIAGRLPEKYNEVVLVVDKNNEINDYVLYSLGLLDPSSLHGIVRRAMAGEDISFDSEQHVYTYDELLDLKFKVVPTPDFYKKKDGVWEDMTGDESYMKKAVANGTEISVVGILRPDEDASSASISGAIGYRHDLMTYLIDEVDNSEIVKEQIANPDIDVFTGLKFKTDENAADIDSSSETVSDSTADTESKADKTADSSDTDKKAGLVAGDSSMEIPEGMTEEQYKALMEQSGASDTGELADMGMNAMGSMDMSAIQGGDMSSLTETQKKYIASLSDEQLELMKQMLKEQSDTNADQLANSGKYSTSNYDNNMKTLGYSVVEDPDSINIYPVDFASKEKIIDIIDDYNDSVGEEDKIEYTDYVGLMMSSITSIINAISYVLIAFVAISLVVSSIMIGIITYISVLERTKEIGILRSIGASKRDISRVFNAETVIVGFVAGALGIIISYLLTIPINMIIAHLTDVPIRASIPVSAAVILIAISVCLTLIAGLFPSRVAAKKAPVIALRTE
;
A
#
# COMPACT_ATOMS: atom_id res chain seq x y z
N GLY A 1 30.46 -64.14 2.94
CA GLY A 1 29.50 -65.28 2.93
C GLY A 1 28.74 -65.42 4.24
N LYS A 2 29.43 -65.60 5.39
CA LYS A 2 28.78 -65.83 6.71
C LYS A 2 27.91 -64.62 7.15
N THR A 3 28.52 -63.45 7.22
CA THR A 3 27.80 -62.16 7.56
C THR A 3 26.70 -61.87 6.57
N THR A 4 26.85 -62.13 5.27
CA THR A 4 25.82 -61.95 4.27
C THR A 4 24.61 -62.85 4.54
N LEU A 5 24.81 -64.12 4.92
CA LEU A 5 23.74 -65.05 5.30
C LEU A 5 22.98 -64.50 6.54
N LEU A 6 23.73 -64.05 7.55
CA LEU A 6 23.16 -63.48 8.77
C LEU A 6 22.33 -62.25 8.51
N ASN A 7 22.83 -61.36 7.61
CA ASN A 7 22.10 -60.14 7.18
C ASN A 7 20.82 -60.47 6.39
N ILE A 8 20.82 -61.56 5.62
CA ILE A 8 19.62 -62.02 4.92
C ILE A 8 18.58 -62.56 5.93
N ILE A 9 19.03 -63.40 6.89
CA ILE A 9 18.17 -63.93 7.96
C ILE A 9 17.59 -62.75 8.76
N GLY A 10 18.40 -61.74 9.05
CA GLY A 10 18.00 -60.54 9.78
C GLY A 10 17.13 -59.55 8.95
N GLY A 11 16.93 -59.80 7.68
CA GLY A 11 16.17 -58.92 6.81
C GLY A 11 16.85 -57.58 6.55
N LEU A 12 18.17 -57.49 6.76
CA LEU A 12 18.99 -56.30 6.46
C LEU A 12 19.36 -56.27 4.98
N ASP A 13 19.50 -57.45 4.36
CA ASP A 13 19.78 -57.64 2.94
C ASP A 13 18.77 -58.59 2.30
N ARG A 14 18.66 -58.56 0.99
CA ARG A 14 17.73 -59.42 0.23
C ARG A 14 18.49 -60.47 -0.53
N TYR A 15 17.97 -61.69 -0.50
CA TYR A 15 18.53 -62.78 -1.31
C TYR A 15 18.14 -62.64 -2.80
N THR A 16 19.02 -63.08 -3.70
CA THR A 16 18.80 -63.03 -5.14
C THR A 16 17.89 -64.15 -5.63
N SER A 17 18.02 -65.34 -5.03
CA SER A 17 17.24 -66.53 -5.35
C SER A 17 17.04 -67.43 -4.13
N GLY A 18 16.13 -68.36 -4.19
CA GLY A 18 15.75 -69.17 -3.05
C GLY A 18 14.52 -68.66 -2.33
N ASP A 19 14.30 -69.15 -1.11
CA ASP A 19 13.19 -68.72 -0.23
C ASP A 19 13.59 -68.83 1.22
N LEU A 20 13.23 -67.85 2.04
CA LEU A 20 13.42 -67.84 3.45
C LEU A 20 12.03 -67.87 4.11
N ASN A 21 11.76 -68.92 4.87
CA ASN A 21 10.53 -69.07 5.62
C ASN A 21 10.76 -68.73 7.11
N ILE A 22 9.90 -67.85 7.64
CA ILE A 22 9.95 -67.38 9.01
C ILE A 22 8.58 -67.65 9.64
N ASN A 23 8.55 -68.44 10.68
CA ASN A 23 7.29 -68.85 11.35
C ASN A 23 6.21 -69.33 10.37
N GLY A 24 6.62 -70.13 9.37
CA GLY A 24 5.72 -70.73 8.37
C GLY A 24 5.27 -69.75 7.26
N LYS A 25 5.81 -68.55 7.18
CA LYS A 25 5.51 -67.56 6.09
C LYS A 25 6.74 -67.33 5.21
N SER A 26 6.57 -67.42 3.90
CA SER A 26 7.61 -67.08 2.96
C SER A 26 7.89 -65.58 2.97
N THR A 27 9.17 -65.19 3.02
CA THR A 27 9.59 -63.79 2.99
C THR A 27 9.45 -63.14 1.61
N LYS A 28 9.16 -63.94 0.56
CA LYS A 28 8.77 -63.42 -0.76
C LYS A 28 7.52 -62.53 -0.72
N ASP A 29 6.61 -62.82 0.22
CA ASP A 29 5.37 -62.09 0.42
C ASP A 29 5.51 -60.90 1.36
N PHE A 30 6.70 -60.67 1.94
CA PHE A 30 6.95 -59.58 2.87
C PHE A 30 7.08 -58.26 2.13
N LYS A 31 6.30 -57.30 2.61
CA LYS A 31 6.42 -55.89 2.21
C LYS A 31 7.46 -55.21 3.12
N ASP A 32 7.91 -54.02 2.74
CA ASP A 32 8.88 -53.24 3.57
C ASP A 32 8.39 -53.09 5.04
N CYS A 33 7.09 -52.91 5.27
CA CYS A 33 6.56 -52.83 6.64
C CYS A 33 6.63 -54.15 7.43
N ASP A 34 6.59 -55.27 6.77
CA ASP A 34 6.66 -56.57 7.40
C ASP A 34 8.13 -56.82 7.80
N TRP A 35 9.09 -56.42 6.96
CA TRP A 35 10.51 -56.45 7.28
C TRP A 35 10.87 -55.48 8.43
N ASP A 36 10.29 -54.27 8.44
CA ASP A 36 10.52 -53.28 9.52
C ASP A 36 9.99 -53.86 10.87
N SER A 37 8.79 -54.45 10.86
CA SER A 37 8.20 -55.11 12.03
C SER A 37 8.99 -56.29 12.51
N TYR A 38 9.48 -57.15 11.58
CA TYR A 38 10.32 -58.29 11.86
C TYR A 38 11.61 -57.92 12.58
N ARG A 39 12.30 -56.88 12.04
CA ARG A 39 13.56 -56.38 12.66
C ARG A 39 13.32 -55.71 14.01
N ASN A 40 12.14 -55.21 14.27
CA ASN A 40 11.86 -54.50 15.51
C ASN A 40 11.38 -55.45 16.64
N HIS A 41 10.56 -56.46 16.30
CA HIS A 41 9.88 -57.28 17.29
C HIS A 41 10.40 -58.69 17.35
N SER A 42 10.77 -59.30 16.20
CA SER A 42 11.12 -60.74 16.19
C SER A 42 12.59 -61.00 16.29
N ILE A 43 13.43 -60.03 15.91
CA ILE A 43 14.87 -60.17 15.88
C ILE A 43 15.59 -59.14 16.74
N GLY A 44 16.57 -59.59 17.54
CA GLY A 44 17.63 -58.76 18.13
C GLY A 44 18.91 -58.91 17.32
N PHE A 45 19.58 -57.84 16.96
CA PHE A 45 20.81 -57.87 16.17
C PHE A 45 22.00 -57.31 16.97
N VAL A 46 23.06 -58.15 17.14
CA VAL A 46 24.32 -57.76 17.76
C VAL A 46 25.36 -57.72 16.67
N PHE A 47 25.89 -56.54 16.33
CA PHE A 47 26.84 -56.29 15.27
C PHE A 47 28.28 -56.49 15.75
N GLN A 48 29.18 -56.75 14.83
CA GLN A 48 30.63 -56.87 15.06
C GLN A 48 31.23 -55.56 15.61
N SER A 49 30.79 -54.40 15.13
CA SER A 49 31.28 -53.06 15.51
C SER A 49 30.34 -52.35 16.49
N TYR A 50 29.79 -52.96 17.47
CA TYR A 50 28.84 -52.41 18.49
C TYR A 50 27.72 -51.59 17.93
N ASN A 51 27.97 -50.69 16.95
CA ASN A 51 27.04 -49.80 16.27
C ASN A 51 26.15 -49.02 17.27
N LEU A 52 26.78 -48.41 18.28
CA LEU A 52 26.17 -47.50 19.21
C LEU A 52 26.26 -46.08 18.68
N ILE A 53 25.24 -45.25 19.01
CA ILE A 53 25.24 -43.83 18.65
C ILE A 53 26.14 -43.08 19.65
N PRO A 54 27.32 -42.53 19.22
CA PRO A 54 28.37 -42.07 20.14
C PRO A 54 27.96 -40.90 21.03
N HIS A 55 27.05 -40.03 20.59
CA HIS A 55 26.63 -38.86 21.31
C HIS A 55 25.46 -39.10 22.26
N GLN A 56 24.82 -40.26 22.19
CA GLN A 56 23.77 -40.70 23.10
C GLN A 56 24.34 -41.49 24.29
N THR A 57 23.64 -41.43 25.43
CA THR A 57 23.97 -42.25 26.62
C THR A 57 23.70 -43.71 26.33
N VAL A 58 24.26 -44.58 27.19
CA VAL A 58 24.02 -46.01 27.21
C VAL A 58 22.54 -46.33 27.29
N LEU A 59 21.84 -45.70 28.24
CA LEU A 59 20.40 -45.85 28.37
C LEU A 59 19.63 -45.40 27.11
N SER A 60 19.98 -44.23 26.52
CA SER A 60 19.34 -43.77 25.29
C SER A 60 19.58 -44.68 24.09
N ASN A 61 20.73 -45.31 23.97
CA ASN A 61 21.01 -46.28 22.93
C ASN A 61 20.11 -47.53 23.04
N VAL A 62 19.81 -47.99 24.27
CA VAL A 62 18.89 -49.11 24.49
C VAL A 62 17.42 -48.68 24.31
N GLU A 63 17.03 -47.54 24.84
CA GLU A 63 15.67 -46.96 24.68
C GLU A 63 15.29 -46.77 23.18
N LEU A 64 16.27 -46.63 22.28
CA LEU A 64 16.03 -46.34 20.89
C LEU A 64 15.18 -47.43 20.20
N ALA A 65 15.43 -48.71 20.50
CA ALA A 65 14.63 -49.80 19.96
C ALA A 65 13.16 -49.73 20.40
N LEU A 66 12.91 -49.41 21.65
CA LEU A 66 11.55 -49.23 22.19
C LEU A 66 10.86 -47.95 21.69
N THR A 67 11.65 -46.95 21.35
CA THR A 67 11.13 -45.67 20.73
C THR A 67 10.47 -45.96 19.39
N LEU A 68 11.04 -46.87 18.63
CA LEU A 68 10.53 -47.30 17.31
C LEU A 68 9.27 -48.17 17.44
N SER A 69 9.13 -48.93 18.56
CA SER A 69 7.96 -49.75 18.87
C SER A 69 6.76 -48.90 19.36
N GLY A 70 6.96 -47.59 19.59
CA GLY A 70 5.88 -46.69 20.04
C GLY A 70 5.55 -46.82 21.55
N VAL A 71 6.43 -47.40 22.35
CA VAL A 71 6.29 -47.56 23.78
C VAL A 71 6.35 -46.21 24.52
N SER A 72 5.58 -46.04 25.61
CA SER A 72 5.57 -44.81 26.39
C SER A 72 6.94 -44.48 26.98
N LYS A 73 7.25 -43.18 27.23
CA LYS A 73 8.53 -42.76 27.77
C LYS A 73 8.90 -43.39 29.11
N SER A 74 7.93 -43.55 30.00
CA SER A 74 8.09 -44.15 31.32
C SER A 74 8.46 -45.64 31.20
N GLU A 75 7.66 -46.39 30.46
CA GLU A 75 7.85 -47.82 30.22
C GLU A 75 9.16 -48.09 29.45
N ARG A 76 9.52 -47.29 28.47
CA ARG A 76 10.81 -47.43 27.75
C ARG A 76 11.98 -47.34 28.68
N ARG A 77 11.96 -46.35 29.61
CA ARG A 77 13.06 -46.17 30.56
C ARG A 77 13.17 -47.37 31.48
N GLU A 78 12.06 -47.86 32.03
CA GLU A 78 12.01 -49.02 32.92
C GLU A 78 12.54 -50.28 32.23
N ARG A 79 12.04 -50.60 31.05
CA ARG A 79 12.48 -51.75 30.26
C ARG A 79 13.95 -51.67 29.85
N ALA A 80 14.41 -50.48 29.47
CA ALA A 80 15.82 -50.26 29.08
C ALA A 80 16.76 -50.38 30.29
N VAL A 81 16.38 -49.91 31.46
CA VAL A 81 17.13 -50.10 32.71
C VAL A 81 17.23 -51.58 33.03
N LYS A 82 16.11 -52.32 33.01
CA LYS A 82 16.06 -53.76 33.28
C LYS A 82 16.92 -54.53 32.31
N ALA A 83 16.92 -54.18 31.00
CA ALA A 83 17.78 -54.83 30.02
C ALA A 83 19.28 -54.57 30.27
N LEU A 84 19.62 -53.36 30.75
CA LEU A 84 21.02 -53.03 31.11
C LEU A 84 21.47 -53.70 32.38
N GLU A 85 20.58 -53.86 33.37
CA GLU A 85 20.84 -54.62 34.59
C GLU A 85 21.10 -56.11 34.26
N GLN A 86 20.32 -56.70 33.33
CA GLN A 86 20.50 -58.08 32.88
C GLN A 86 21.87 -58.37 32.28
N VAL A 87 22.49 -57.34 31.67
CA VAL A 87 23.85 -57.47 31.13
C VAL A 87 24.94 -56.94 32.08
N GLY A 88 24.58 -56.59 33.33
CA GLY A 88 25.53 -56.12 34.34
C GLY A 88 25.99 -54.67 34.17
N LEU A 89 25.16 -53.79 33.63
CA LEU A 89 25.48 -52.38 33.35
C LEU A 89 24.46 -51.38 33.99
N GLY A 90 23.74 -51.76 35.04
CA GLY A 90 22.76 -50.95 35.71
C GLY A 90 23.29 -49.65 36.32
N ASP A 91 24.56 -49.58 36.68
CA ASP A 91 25.27 -48.44 37.23
C ASP A 91 25.88 -47.51 36.14
N GLN A 92 25.85 -47.88 34.83
CA GLN A 92 26.49 -47.20 33.74
C GLN A 92 25.52 -46.44 32.84
N LEU A 93 24.27 -46.19 33.26
CA LEU A 93 23.16 -45.72 32.45
C LEU A 93 23.44 -44.38 31.72
N HIS A 94 24.18 -43.51 32.40
CA HIS A 94 24.39 -42.11 31.93
C HIS A 94 25.69 -41.90 31.17
N LYS A 95 26.58 -42.91 31.14
CA LYS A 95 27.81 -42.86 30.37
C LYS A 95 27.52 -42.86 28.86
N LYS A 96 28.48 -42.34 28.09
CA LYS A 96 28.45 -42.39 26.62
C LYS A 96 29.35 -43.51 26.14
N PRO A 97 29.17 -44.05 24.91
CA PRO A 97 29.98 -45.12 24.35
C PRO A 97 31.50 -44.87 24.42
N ASN A 98 31.95 -43.62 24.18
CA ASN A 98 33.36 -43.24 24.27
C ASN A 98 33.97 -43.28 25.69
N GLN A 99 33.17 -43.51 26.74
CA GLN A 99 33.55 -43.61 28.13
C GLN A 99 33.52 -45.06 28.63
N MET A 100 33.39 -46.02 27.67
CA MET A 100 33.20 -47.41 28.00
C MET A 100 34.26 -48.29 27.34
N SER A 101 34.60 -49.43 27.95
CA SER A 101 35.45 -50.46 27.32
C SER A 101 34.73 -51.19 26.19
N GLY A 102 35.47 -51.85 25.31
CA GLY A 102 34.93 -52.67 24.22
C GLY A 102 33.89 -53.70 24.71
N GLY A 103 34.19 -54.39 25.75
CA GLY A 103 33.30 -55.39 26.33
C GLY A 103 32.05 -54.82 26.94
N GLN A 104 32.12 -53.62 27.57
CA GLN A 104 30.97 -52.88 28.03
C GLN A 104 30.09 -52.41 26.90
N MET A 105 30.69 -51.86 25.81
CA MET A 105 29.97 -51.48 24.61
C MET A 105 29.23 -52.65 23.97
N GLN A 106 29.87 -53.83 23.94
CA GLN A 106 29.22 -55.05 23.44
C GLN A 106 28.02 -55.48 24.32
N ARG A 107 28.13 -55.37 25.62
CA ARG A 107 27.01 -55.65 26.53
C ARG A 107 25.86 -54.66 26.33
N VAL A 108 26.14 -53.36 26.04
CA VAL A 108 25.09 -52.37 25.65
C VAL A 108 24.42 -52.78 24.34
N ALA A 109 25.18 -53.24 23.33
CA ALA A 109 24.63 -53.72 22.07
C ALA A 109 23.73 -54.94 22.26
N ILE A 110 24.12 -55.87 23.16
CA ILE A 110 23.28 -57.01 23.54
C ILE A 110 22.04 -56.58 24.28
N ALA A 111 22.13 -55.68 25.26
CA ALA A 111 20.94 -55.10 25.95
C ALA A 111 19.97 -54.42 24.96
N ARG A 112 20.50 -53.67 24.00
CA ARG A 112 19.67 -53.03 22.94
C ARG A 112 18.95 -54.06 22.08
N ALA A 113 19.63 -55.18 21.77
CA ALA A 113 19.06 -56.27 20.98
C ALA A 113 17.96 -57.04 21.78
N LEU A 114 18.06 -57.12 23.11
CA LEU A 114 17.13 -57.86 23.96
C LEU A 114 15.91 -57.01 24.41
N VAL A 115 16.00 -55.70 24.42
CA VAL A 115 15.00 -54.84 25.09
C VAL A 115 13.57 -54.93 24.50
N ASN A 116 13.42 -55.34 23.26
CA ASN A 116 12.14 -55.64 22.61
C ASN A 116 11.69 -57.12 22.80
N GLU A 117 12.43 -57.91 23.60
CA GLU A 117 12.12 -59.33 23.89
C GLU A 117 12.03 -60.17 22.59
N PRO A 118 13.02 -60.16 21.70
CA PRO A 118 12.94 -60.86 20.43
C PRO A 118 12.96 -62.38 20.65
N ASP A 119 12.39 -63.13 19.68
CA ASP A 119 12.46 -64.59 19.65
C ASP A 119 13.84 -65.13 19.24
N ILE A 120 14.47 -64.34 18.36
CA ILE A 120 15.78 -64.71 17.72
C ILE A 120 16.80 -63.62 17.96
N LEU A 121 17.98 -63.99 18.45
CA LEU A 121 19.14 -63.12 18.56
C LEU A 121 20.19 -63.49 17.50
N LEU A 122 20.49 -62.54 16.63
CA LEU A 122 21.56 -62.70 15.60
C LEU A 122 22.82 -61.99 16.09
N ALA A 123 23.95 -62.73 16.16
CA ALA A 123 25.21 -62.19 16.61
C ALA A 123 26.30 -62.38 15.53
N ASP A 124 26.75 -61.22 15.00
CA ASP A 124 27.82 -61.20 14.01
C ASP A 124 29.17 -60.96 14.72
N GLU A 125 29.95 -61.98 14.89
CA GLU A 125 31.27 -61.92 15.53
C GLU A 125 31.29 -61.19 16.88
N PRO A 126 30.44 -61.57 17.85
CA PRO A 126 30.26 -60.80 19.08
C PRO A 126 31.51 -60.68 19.96
N THR A 127 32.56 -61.40 19.66
CA THR A 127 33.82 -61.38 20.40
C THR A 127 35.03 -60.95 19.57
N GLY A 128 34.83 -60.56 18.26
CA GLY A 128 35.93 -60.34 17.33
C GLY A 128 36.81 -59.10 17.65
N ALA A 129 36.35 -58.18 18.48
CA ALA A 129 37.07 -56.94 18.86
C ALA A 129 37.42 -56.93 20.36
N LEU A 130 37.37 -58.09 21.04
CA LEU A 130 37.49 -58.17 22.49
C LEU A 130 38.73 -59.05 22.88
N ASP A 131 39.29 -58.80 24.07
CA ASP A 131 40.28 -59.66 24.67
C ASP A 131 39.65 -60.97 25.07
N THR A 132 40.51 -62.01 25.37
CA THR A 132 40.10 -63.38 25.61
C THR A 132 39.17 -63.49 26.85
N GLU A 133 39.48 -62.78 27.92
CA GLU A 133 38.71 -62.86 29.14
C GLU A 133 37.30 -62.26 28.94
N THR A 134 37.23 -61.05 28.33
CA THR A 134 35.96 -60.37 28.00
C THR A 134 35.15 -61.21 27.00
N SER A 135 35.82 -61.86 26.04
CA SER A 135 35.19 -62.75 25.06
C SER A 135 34.44 -63.88 25.75
N VAL A 136 35.10 -64.54 26.78
CA VAL A 136 34.47 -65.59 27.56
C VAL A 136 33.27 -65.08 28.33
N GLN A 137 33.36 -63.89 28.95
CA GLN A 137 32.26 -63.31 29.67
C GLN A 137 31.05 -63.02 28.75
N ILE A 138 31.28 -62.53 27.51
CA ILE A 138 30.22 -62.31 26.51
C ILE A 138 29.58 -63.64 26.09
N MET A 139 30.39 -64.68 25.90
CA MET A 139 29.88 -66.00 25.52
C MET A 139 29.05 -66.65 26.63
N GLU A 140 29.48 -66.54 27.91
CA GLU A 140 28.68 -66.99 29.07
C GLU A 140 27.34 -66.21 29.13
N LEU A 141 27.34 -64.89 28.89
CA LEU A 141 26.11 -64.06 28.81
C LEU A 141 25.20 -64.59 27.69
N LEU A 142 25.68 -64.74 26.49
CA LEU A 142 24.92 -65.31 25.38
C LEU A 142 24.40 -66.72 25.69
N LYS A 143 25.19 -67.55 26.33
CA LYS A 143 24.79 -68.93 26.76
C LYS A 143 23.64 -68.85 27.76
N SER A 144 23.67 -67.90 28.70
CA SER A 144 22.57 -67.72 29.64
C SER A 144 21.26 -67.33 28.93
N ILE A 145 21.34 -66.44 27.92
CA ILE A 145 20.23 -66.00 27.09
C ILE A 145 19.68 -67.12 26.18
N SER A 146 20.53 -68.01 25.72
CA SER A 146 20.16 -69.15 24.85
C SER A 146 19.24 -70.17 25.48
N LYS A 147 18.97 -70.05 26.79
CA LYS A 147 18.02 -70.93 27.47
C LYS A 147 16.58 -70.61 27.03
N ASP A 148 16.30 -69.36 26.75
CA ASP A 148 14.95 -68.90 26.46
C ASP A 148 14.78 -68.39 25.02
N LYS A 149 15.90 -68.19 24.29
CA LYS A 149 15.87 -67.57 22.95
C LYS A 149 16.77 -68.30 21.95
N LEU A 150 16.41 -68.36 20.68
CA LEU A 150 17.22 -68.83 19.60
C LEU A 150 18.37 -67.85 19.30
N ILE A 151 19.64 -68.31 19.49
CA ILE A 151 20.79 -67.49 19.14
C ILE A 151 21.45 -68.09 17.88
N ILE A 152 21.58 -67.29 16.82
CA ILE A 152 22.32 -67.59 15.61
C ILE A 152 23.57 -66.71 15.59
N MET A 153 24.75 -67.32 15.72
CA MET A 153 26.01 -66.61 15.82
C MET A 153 26.93 -66.95 14.67
N VAL A 154 27.56 -65.93 14.14
CA VAL A 154 28.72 -66.08 13.21
C VAL A 154 29.99 -65.81 14.00
N THR A 155 30.98 -66.73 13.87
CA THR A 155 32.28 -66.53 14.49
C THR A 155 33.40 -67.10 13.62
N HIS A 156 34.59 -66.55 13.80
CA HIS A 156 35.85 -67.09 13.26
C HIS A 156 36.61 -67.93 14.31
N ASN A 157 36.18 -67.93 15.58
CA ASN A 157 36.83 -68.67 16.63
C ASN A 157 36.21 -70.07 16.78
N PRO A 158 36.88 -71.16 16.34
CA PRO A 158 36.34 -72.53 16.38
C PRO A 158 36.25 -73.07 17.81
N GLU A 159 37.10 -72.59 18.73
CA GLU A 159 37.12 -73.09 20.11
C GLU A 159 35.88 -72.59 20.85
N LEU A 160 35.50 -71.27 20.69
CA LEU A 160 34.32 -70.73 21.25
C LEU A 160 33.04 -71.31 20.64
N ALA A 161 33.07 -71.60 19.30
CA ALA A 161 31.96 -72.27 18.64
C ALA A 161 31.70 -73.66 19.22
N MET A 162 32.75 -74.49 19.37
CA MET A 162 32.68 -75.87 19.92
C MET A 162 32.23 -75.87 21.39
N LYS A 163 32.68 -74.91 22.20
CA LYS A 163 32.37 -74.85 23.61
C LYS A 163 30.95 -74.45 23.90
N TYR A 164 30.38 -73.45 23.16
CA TYR A 164 29.16 -72.79 23.52
C TYR A 164 27.96 -73.14 22.63
N SER A 165 28.16 -73.61 21.36
CA SER A 165 27.07 -73.88 20.44
C SER A 165 26.42 -75.23 20.62
N SER A 166 25.15 -75.38 20.35
CA SER A 166 24.45 -76.69 20.27
C SER A 166 24.51 -77.29 18.89
N ARG A 167 24.60 -76.43 17.82
CA ARG A 167 24.72 -76.88 16.44
C ARG A 167 25.73 -75.96 15.72
N ILE A 168 26.61 -76.60 14.89
CA ILE A 168 27.64 -75.85 14.14
C ILE A 168 27.49 -76.16 12.65
N ILE A 169 27.28 -75.07 11.86
CA ILE A 169 27.21 -75.12 10.41
C ILE A 169 28.49 -74.46 9.83
N LYS A 170 29.34 -75.28 9.18
CA LYS A 170 30.55 -74.76 8.56
C LYS A 170 30.30 -74.29 7.15
N LEU A 171 30.72 -73.04 6.87
CA LEU A 171 30.55 -72.35 5.57
C LEU A 171 31.96 -72.10 4.99
N LEU A 172 32.16 -72.51 3.73
CA LEU A 172 33.32 -72.15 2.92
C LEU A 172 32.86 -71.64 1.56
N ASP A 173 33.32 -70.48 1.18
CA ASP A 173 32.97 -69.80 -0.08
C ASP A 173 31.43 -69.68 -0.33
N GLY A 174 30.71 -69.53 0.72
CA GLY A 174 29.20 -69.36 0.67
C GLY A 174 28.47 -70.70 0.59
N LYS A 175 29.15 -71.84 0.59
CA LYS A 175 28.58 -73.22 0.59
C LYS A 175 28.63 -73.80 1.96
N VAL A 176 27.57 -74.54 2.36
CA VAL A 176 27.58 -75.34 3.56
C VAL A 176 28.44 -76.57 3.26
N ILE A 177 29.49 -76.75 4.06
CA ILE A 177 30.39 -77.90 3.91
C ILE A 177 30.22 -78.94 5.01
N ASP A 178 29.74 -78.57 6.16
CA ASP A 178 29.53 -79.48 7.28
C ASP A 178 28.40 -78.94 8.20
N ASP A 179 27.66 -79.89 8.78
CA ASP A 179 26.56 -79.52 9.71
C ASP A 179 26.57 -80.57 10.83
N SER A 180 26.80 -80.18 12.06
CA SER A 180 26.96 -81.09 13.22
C SER A 180 25.64 -81.73 13.61
N ASP A 181 24.49 -81.26 13.21
CA ASP A 181 23.20 -81.85 13.53
C ASP A 181 22.21 -81.53 12.32
N PRO A 182 22.41 -82.18 11.17
CA PRO A 182 21.63 -81.95 9.98
C PRO A 182 20.18 -82.39 10.19
N LEU A 183 19.27 -81.59 9.81
CA LEU A 183 17.84 -81.92 9.83
C LEU A 183 17.55 -83.02 8.81
N ASP A 184 16.90 -84.08 9.23
CA ASP A 184 16.39 -85.08 8.37
C ASP A 184 15.43 -84.56 7.33
N LYS A 185 15.73 -84.76 6.04
CA LYS A 185 14.95 -84.29 4.93
C LYS A 185 13.48 -84.77 4.99
N ASN A 186 13.21 -85.87 5.72
CA ASN A 186 11.86 -86.43 5.88
C ASN A 186 11.00 -85.80 6.98
N VAL A 187 11.53 -84.96 7.82
CA VAL A 187 10.79 -84.29 8.94
C VAL A 187 10.27 -82.92 8.54
N VAL A 188 10.64 -82.34 7.37
CA VAL A 188 10.07 -81.16 6.87
C VAL A 188 8.69 -81.50 6.32
N GLU A 189 7.64 -81.53 7.16
CA GLU A 189 6.26 -81.58 6.65
C GLU A 189 6.08 -80.41 5.64
N PRO A 190 5.60 -80.65 4.41
CA PRO A 190 5.32 -79.57 3.50
C PRO A 190 4.25 -78.70 4.15
N ILE A 191 4.59 -77.46 4.39
CA ILE A 191 3.66 -76.44 4.91
C ILE A 191 2.40 -76.56 4.08
N LYS A 192 1.30 -77.12 4.62
CA LYS A 192 -0.01 -77.25 3.96
C LYS A 192 -0.42 -75.80 3.66
N LYS A 193 -0.51 -75.49 2.36
CA LYS A 193 -1.22 -74.27 1.94
C LYS A 193 -2.61 -74.27 2.57
N PRO A 194 -3.09 -73.23 3.24
CA PRO A 194 -4.41 -73.19 3.77
C PRO A 194 -5.40 -73.38 2.63
N GLU A 195 -6.15 -74.49 2.63
CA GLU A 195 -7.12 -74.89 1.61
C GLU A 195 -8.37 -74.00 1.54
N LYS A 196 -8.47 -73.00 2.37
CA LYS A 196 -9.57 -72.02 2.32
C LYS A 196 -9.07 -70.63 2.12
N GLU A 197 -9.58 -69.94 1.11
CA GLU A 197 -9.38 -68.50 0.98
C GLU A 197 -9.74 -67.81 2.30
N PRO A 198 -8.87 -66.92 2.84
CA PRO A 198 -9.12 -66.27 4.09
C PRO A 198 -10.42 -65.44 4.03
N THR A 199 -11.35 -65.72 4.93
CA THR A 199 -12.62 -65.00 5.04
C THR A 199 -12.45 -63.51 5.28
N LYS A 200 -13.46 -62.67 5.00
CA LYS A 200 -13.43 -61.25 5.30
C LYS A 200 -13.13 -60.97 6.78
N ALA A 201 -13.49 -61.88 7.68
CA ALA A 201 -13.20 -61.79 9.11
C ALA A 201 -11.71 -62.06 9.40
N ASP A 202 -11.11 -63.05 8.76
CA ASP A 202 -9.66 -63.36 8.90
C ASP A 202 -8.81 -62.20 8.33
N LYS A 203 -9.20 -61.65 7.20
CA LYS A 203 -8.57 -60.45 6.63
C LYS A 203 -8.68 -59.23 7.57
N LYS A 204 -9.79 -59.10 8.29
CA LYS A 204 -10.04 -58.03 9.26
C LYS A 204 -9.26 -58.22 10.55
N ALA A 205 -9.16 -59.51 11.04
CA ALA A 205 -8.36 -59.88 12.18
C ALA A 205 -6.86 -59.70 11.89
N ALA A 206 -6.33 -60.17 10.77
CA ALA A 206 -4.97 -59.97 10.32
C ALA A 206 -4.62 -58.49 10.09
N LYS A 207 -5.60 -57.68 9.62
CA LYS A 207 -5.42 -56.22 9.49
C LYS A 207 -5.41 -55.52 10.85
N LYS A 208 -6.10 -56.06 11.87
CA LYS A 208 -6.12 -55.53 13.26
C LYS A 208 -4.82 -55.89 13.98
N GLU A 209 -4.29 -57.09 13.77
CA GLU A 209 -3.01 -57.56 14.25
C GLU A 209 -1.85 -56.80 13.61
N ARG A 210 -1.83 -56.63 12.26
CA ARG A 210 -0.90 -55.75 11.54
C ARG A 210 -0.92 -54.32 12.03
N LYS A 211 -2.09 -53.84 12.52
CA LYS A 211 -2.21 -52.48 13.04
C LYS A 211 -1.58 -52.34 14.44
N LYS A 212 -1.61 -53.41 15.26
CA LYS A 212 -0.95 -53.48 16.57
C LYS A 212 0.55 -53.54 16.49
N LEU A 213 1.10 -54.21 15.44
CA LEU A 213 2.54 -54.43 15.21
C LEU A 213 3.15 -53.29 14.32
N LYS A 214 2.42 -52.26 14.00
CA LYS A 214 2.98 -51.14 13.24
C LYS A 214 3.99 -50.37 14.08
N THR A 215 5.21 -50.43 13.71
CA THR A 215 6.25 -49.50 14.13
C THR A 215 5.93 -48.11 13.57
N SER A 216 5.65 -47.16 14.43
CA SER A 216 5.36 -45.76 14.01
C SER A 216 5.75 -44.80 15.11
N MET A 217 6.82 -44.08 14.91
CA MET A 217 7.24 -42.98 15.80
C MET A 217 6.26 -41.79 15.69
N SER A 218 5.81 -41.23 16.82
CA SER A 218 5.02 -40.01 16.79
C SER A 218 5.88 -38.82 16.33
N PHE A 219 5.25 -37.79 15.71
CA PHE A 219 5.97 -36.59 15.27
C PHE A 219 6.62 -35.85 16.46
N LEU A 220 5.96 -35.80 17.61
CA LEU A 220 6.51 -35.18 18.83
C LEU A 220 7.74 -35.93 19.35
N THR A 221 7.75 -37.24 19.24
CA THR A 221 8.94 -38.08 19.61
C THR A 221 10.09 -37.81 18.61
N ALA A 222 9.77 -37.69 17.30
CA ALA A 222 10.74 -37.32 16.28
C ALA A 222 11.31 -35.92 16.55
N LEU A 223 10.48 -34.96 16.92
CA LEU A 223 10.88 -33.59 17.26
C LEU A 223 11.83 -33.56 18.46
N SER A 224 11.50 -34.31 19.53
CA SER A 224 12.36 -34.43 20.71
C SER A 224 13.72 -35.07 20.40
N LEU A 225 13.73 -36.11 19.57
CA LEU A 225 14.96 -36.76 19.12
C LEU A 225 15.81 -35.82 18.28
N SER A 226 15.18 -35.09 17.34
CA SER A 226 15.85 -34.13 16.48
C SER A 226 16.41 -32.95 17.26
N ARG A 227 15.68 -32.43 18.27
CA ARG A 227 16.21 -31.38 19.16
C ARG A 227 17.49 -31.82 19.88
N ASN A 228 17.50 -33.02 20.43
CA ASN A 228 18.69 -33.52 21.10
C ASN A 228 19.88 -33.68 20.13
N ASN A 229 19.61 -34.10 18.91
CA ASN A 229 20.64 -34.24 17.87
C ASN A 229 21.22 -32.87 17.46
N LEU A 230 20.36 -31.86 17.25
CA LEU A 230 20.77 -30.50 16.90
C LEU A 230 21.61 -29.86 18.02
N MET A 231 21.25 -30.12 19.27
CA MET A 231 22.00 -29.61 20.43
C MET A 231 23.40 -30.20 20.57
N THR A 232 23.73 -31.30 19.89
CA THR A 232 25.09 -31.86 19.90
C THR A 232 26.05 -31.08 18.98
N LYS A 233 25.52 -30.43 17.93
CA LYS A 233 26.27 -29.62 16.94
C LYS A 233 25.75 -28.17 16.92
N LYS A 234 25.72 -27.51 18.08
CA LYS A 234 25.11 -26.16 18.26
C LYS A 234 25.63 -25.12 17.28
N ALA A 235 26.94 -25.05 17.04
CA ALA A 235 27.54 -24.07 16.13
C ALA A 235 27.03 -24.23 14.70
N ARG A 236 26.94 -25.45 14.18
CA ARG A 236 26.41 -25.74 12.85
C ARG A 236 24.92 -25.34 12.76
N THR A 237 24.13 -25.73 13.75
CA THR A 237 22.70 -25.40 13.80
C THR A 237 22.48 -23.91 13.80
N LEU A 238 23.26 -23.16 14.60
CA LEU A 238 23.21 -21.69 14.66
C LEU A 238 23.57 -21.06 13.32
N LEU A 239 24.68 -21.50 12.70
CA LEU A 239 25.11 -20.99 11.38
C LEU A 239 24.08 -21.27 10.30
N THR A 240 23.49 -22.47 10.29
CA THR A 240 22.44 -22.82 9.33
C THR A 240 21.20 -21.97 9.52
N SER A 241 20.79 -21.76 10.79
CA SER A 241 19.63 -20.90 11.11
C SER A 241 19.92 -19.46 10.77
N PHE A 242 21.13 -18.95 11.02
CA PHE A 242 21.54 -17.60 10.65
C PHE A 242 21.53 -17.41 9.13
N ALA A 243 22.11 -18.35 8.36
CA ALA A 243 22.03 -18.30 6.90
C ALA A 243 20.58 -18.32 6.39
N GLY A 244 19.70 -19.08 7.06
CA GLY A 244 18.27 -19.10 6.76
C GLY A 244 17.53 -17.83 7.17
N SER A 245 18.02 -17.07 8.16
CA SER A 245 17.37 -15.86 8.64
C SER A 245 17.59 -14.63 7.74
N ILE A 246 18.64 -14.61 6.90
CA ILE A 246 19.01 -13.46 6.07
C ILE A 246 17.84 -12.99 5.18
N GLY A 247 17.17 -13.92 4.50
CA GLY A 247 15.98 -13.58 3.70
C GLY A 247 14.81 -13.08 4.54
N ILE A 248 14.62 -13.62 5.74
CA ILE A 248 13.56 -13.19 6.68
C ILE A 248 13.87 -11.79 7.21
N ILE A 249 15.13 -11.50 7.53
CA ILE A 249 15.56 -10.16 7.96
C ILE A 249 15.24 -9.13 6.89
N GLY A 250 15.58 -9.40 5.62
CA GLY A 250 15.30 -8.48 4.53
C GLY A 250 13.81 -8.15 4.39
N ILE A 251 12.94 -9.17 4.37
CA ILE A 251 11.48 -8.95 4.28
C ILE A 251 10.95 -8.24 5.53
N ALA A 252 11.41 -8.64 6.71
CA ALA A 252 10.94 -8.04 7.96
C ALA A 252 11.31 -6.55 8.05
N LEU A 253 12.50 -6.14 7.59
CA LEU A 253 12.91 -4.75 7.55
C LEU A 253 12.09 -3.94 6.53
N ILE A 254 11.87 -4.48 5.32
CA ILE A 254 11.04 -3.82 4.31
C ILE A 254 9.62 -3.63 4.84
N LEU A 255 9.00 -4.69 5.38
CA LEU A 255 7.66 -4.58 5.97
C LEU A 255 7.62 -3.63 7.17
N SER A 256 8.71 -3.55 7.95
CA SER A 256 8.81 -2.63 9.09
C SER A 256 8.83 -1.16 8.64
N ILE A 257 9.60 -0.84 7.61
CA ILE A 257 9.67 0.51 7.04
C ILE A 257 8.34 0.84 6.37
N SER A 258 7.82 -0.06 5.54
CA SER A 258 6.53 0.13 4.86
C SER A 258 5.38 0.36 5.86
N ASN A 259 5.34 -0.40 6.96
CA ASN A 259 4.35 -0.20 8.02
C ASN A 259 4.55 1.14 8.75
N GLY A 260 5.79 1.54 8.99
CA GLY A 260 6.10 2.83 9.61
C GLY A 260 5.67 4.01 8.74
N VAL A 261 5.91 3.92 7.44
CA VAL A 261 5.45 4.92 6.46
C VAL A 261 3.92 4.94 6.39
N GLN A 262 3.26 3.78 6.40
CA GLN A 262 1.80 3.72 6.39
C GLN A 262 1.20 4.37 7.64
N LEU A 263 1.72 4.07 8.82
CA LEU A 263 1.28 4.71 10.07
C LEU A 263 1.48 6.23 10.07
N TYR A 264 2.58 6.69 9.47
CA TYR A 264 2.82 8.13 9.31
C TYR A 264 1.82 8.75 8.33
N ILE A 265 1.54 8.07 7.21
CA ILE A 265 0.51 8.53 6.26
C ILE A 265 -0.86 8.58 6.94
N ASP A 266 -1.24 7.55 7.69
CA ASP A 266 -2.51 7.50 8.41
C ASP A 266 -2.60 8.67 9.43
N GLN A 267 -1.48 9.02 10.07
CA GLN A 267 -1.41 10.17 10.97
C GLN A 267 -1.54 11.49 10.20
N VAL A 268 -0.75 11.68 9.14
CA VAL A 268 -0.85 12.89 8.28
C VAL A 268 -2.25 13.02 7.69
N GLN A 269 -2.87 11.91 7.28
CA GLN A 269 -4.25 11.91 6.80
C GLN A 269 -5.21 12.41 7.89
N SER A 270 -5.11 11.89 9.10
CA SER A 270 -5.96 12.32 10.21
C SER A 270 -5.79 13.79 10.53
N ASP A 271 -4.55 14.27 10.58
CA ASP A 271 -4.23 15.67 10.88
C ASP A 271 -4.66 16.59 9.71
N THR A 272 -4.59 16.10 8.47
CA THR A 272 -4.94 16.88 7.26
C THR A 272 -6.46 16.97 7.05
N LEU A 273 -7.25 16.01 7.54
CA LEU A 273 -8.71 16.03 7.40
C LEU A 273 -9.39 17.26 8.04
N SER A 274 -8.76 17.85 9.07
CA SER A 274 -9.23 19.09 9.69
C SER A 274 -8.97 20.33 8.83
N SER A 275 -8.08 20.23 7.82
CA SER A 275 -7.74 21.34 6.93
C SER A 275 -8.32 21.18 5.52
N TYR A 276 -8.69 19.95 5.13
CA TYR A 276 -9.23 19.64 3.80
C TYR A 276 -10.53 18.86 3.95
N PRO A 277 -11.67 19.56 3.94
CA PRO A 277 -12.99 18.93 4.07
C PRO A 277 -13.38 18.15 2.82
N LEU A 278 -14.41 17.31 2.95
CA LEU A 278 -15.19 16.88 1.80
C LEU A 278 -15.98 18.10 1.29
N GLN A 279 -15.62 18.55 0.11
CA GLN A 279 -16.21 19.74 -0.48
C GLN A 279 -17.31 19.38 -1.49
N ILE A 280 -18.48 19.95 -1.31
CA ILE A 280 -19.64 19.81 -2.18
C ILE A 280 -20.03 21.22 -2.64
N THR A 281 -19.78 21.54 -3.90
CA THR A 281 -20.09 22.84 -4.48
C THR A 281 -21.39 22.77 -5.28
N LYS A 282 -22.11 23.88 -5.38
CA LYS A 282 -23.37 23.98 -6.15
C LYS A 282 -23.14 23.60 -7.62
N THR A 283 -22.01 23.98 -8.17
CA THR A 283 -21.63 23.63 -9.54
C THR A 283 -20.33 22.82 -9.48
N THR A 284 -20.39 21.53 -9.80
CA THR A 284 -19.24 20.62 -9.74
C THR A 284 -18.85 20.20 -11.15
N ALA A 285 -17.61 20.48 -11.54
CA ALA A 285 -16.98 19.78 -12.65
C ALA A 285 -16.32 18.52 -12.07
N SER A 286 -16.72 17.35 -12.54
CA SER A 286 -16.22 16.08 -12.00
C SER A 286 -14.72 15.89 -12.30
N ILE A 287 -13.85 16.38 -11.41
CA ILE A 287 -12.40 16.18 -11.48
C ILE A 287 -12.08 14.69 -11.50
N GLY A 288 -12.86 13.88 -10.79
CA GLY A 288 -12.73 12.43 -10.78
C GLY A 288 -12.93 11.81 -12.17
N GLU A 289 -13.87 12.31 -12.95
CA GLU A 289 -14.13 11.82 -14.32
C GLU A 289 -13.10 12.34 -15.32
N ILE A 290 -12.60 13.56 -15.15
CA ILE A 290 -11.47 14.08 -15.91
C ILE A 290 -10.22 13.20 -15.67
N MET A 291 -9.91 12.87 -14.42
CA MET A 291 -8.79 11.97 -14.10
C MET A 291 -9.03 10.54 -14.59
N ASN A 292 -10.26 10.06 -14.51
CA ASN A 292 -10.65 8.74 -14.99
C ASN A 292 -10.58 8.64 -16.52
N THR A 293 -10.96 9.70 -17.22
CA THR A 293 -10.83 9.83 -18.68
C THR A 293 -9.36 9.85 -19.09
N MET A 294 -8.51 10.61 -18.37
CA MET A 294 -7.06 10.60 -18.58
C MET A 294 -6.45 9.22 -18.30
N ALA A 295 -6.87 8.53 -17.24
CA ALA A 295 -6.40 7.19 -16.89
C ALA A 295 -6.85 6.14 -17.92
N LYS A 296 -8.11 6.17 -18.38
CA LYS A 296 -8.64 5.30 -19.45
C LYS A 296 -7.88 5.49 -20.76
N ASN A 297 -7.60 6.76 -21.13
CA ASN A 297 -6.82 7.08 -22.31
C ASN A 297 -5.39 6.53 -22.22
N HIS A 298 -4.82 6.48 -21.02
CA HIS A 298 -3.51 5.86 -20.79
C HIS A 298 -3.57 4.33 -20.87
N GLU A 299 -4.63 3.69 -20.39
CA GLU A 299 -4.83 2.23 -20.51
C GLU A 299 -5.17 1.76 -21.93
N GLU A 300 -5.81 2.59 -22.74
CA GLU A 300 -6.12 2.31 -24.14
C GLU A 300 -4.98 2.66 -25.08
N SER A 301 -4.08 3.54 -24.67
CA SER A 301 -2.87 3.87 -25.43
C SER A 301 -1.98 2.62 -25.57
N GLY A 302 -1.59 2.32 -26.82
CA GLY A 302 -0.72 1.16 -27.10
C GLY A 302 -1.43 -0.12 -27.49
N LYS A 303 -2.75 -0.15 -27.61
CA LYS A 303 -3.52 -1.30 -28.12
C LYS A 303 -3.60 -1.37 -29.63
N HIS A 304 -2.76 -0.63 -30.37
CA HIS A 304 -2.67 -0.59 -31.82
C HIS A 304 -1.31 -1.11 -32.30
N ASP A 305 -1.21 -1.44 -33.58
CA ASP A 305 0.04 -1.89 -34.18
C ASP A 305 1.08 -0.75 -34.18
N MET A 306 2.35 -1.08 -33.88
CA MET A 306 3.45 -0.11 -33.74
C MET A 306 4.09 0.26 -35.10
N ASP A 307 3.34 0.19 -36.19
CA ASP A 307 3.81 0.43 -37.55
C ASP A 307 3.63 1.89 -38.02
N LYS A 308 2.87 2.71 -37.27
CA LYS A 308 2.54 4.10 -37.55
C LYS A 308 2.46 4.92 -36.30
N VAL A 309 2.38 6.24 -36.44
CA VAL A 309 2.07 7.16 -35.34
C VAL A 309 0.57 7.40 -35.31
N TYR A 310 -0.04 7.20 -34.15
CA TYR A 310 -1.47 7.39 -33.94
C TYR A 310 -1.71 8.62 -33.10
N SER A 311 -2.70 9.45 -33.45
CA SER A 311 -3.09 10.61 -32.67
C SER A 311 -3.96 10.19 -31.49
N GLN A 312 -3.74 10.80 -30.33
CA GLN A 312 -4.65 10.74 -29.16
C GLN A 312 -5.52 11.99 -29.13
N ASN A 313 -6.84 11.81 -28.95
CA ASN A 313 -7.77 12.93 -28.85
C ASN A 313 -8.02 13.35 -27.39
N ALA A 314 -6.97 13.31 -26.57
CA ALA A 314 -7.08 13.57 -25.12
C ALA A 314 -7.64 14.97 -24.80
N MET A 315 -7.27 15.99 -25.59
CA MET A 315 -7.75 17.36 -25.39
C MET A 315 -9.23 17.50 -25.74
N GLY A 316 -9.67 16.87 -26.84
CA GLY A 316 -11.09 16.91 -27.25
C GLY A 316 -12.00 16.20 -26.24
N GLU A 317 -11.55 15.06 -25.72
CA GLU A 317 -12.28 14.34 -24.68
C GLU A 317 -12.30 15.10 -23.35
N MET A 318 -11.19 15.75 -22.97
CA MET A 318 -11.15 16.61 -21.79
C MET A 318 -12.11 17.80 -21.91
N ILE A 319 -12.17 18.46 -23.07
CA ILE A 319 -13.09 19.58 -23.33
C ILE A 319 -14.55 19.07 -23.30
N ASN A 320 -14.83 17.91 -23.90
CA ASN A 320 -16.15 17.32 -23.84
C ASN A 320 -16.57 16.98 -22.41
N THR A 321 -15.68 16.37 -21.63
CA THR A 321 -15.94 16.06 -20.20
C THR A 321 -16.23 17.33 -19.39
N LEU A 322 -15.49 18.40 -19.64
CA LEU A 322 -15.70 19.69 -19.00
C LEU A 322 -17.03 20.36 -19.42
N MET A 323 -17.47 20.19 -20.67
CA MET A 323 -18.66 20.84 -21.20
C MET A 323 -19.95 20.02 -21.05
N GLU A 324 -19.85 18.67 -21.04
CA GLU A 324 -21.00 17.77 -20.93
C GLU A 324 -21.41 17.49 -19.48
N GLU A 325 -20.55 17.74 -18.49
CA GLU A 325 -20.75 17.28 -17.10
C GLU A 325 -20.60 18.38 -16.04
N THR A 326 -20.99 19.61 -16.36
CA THR A 326 -21.21 20.60 -15.30
C THR A 326 -22.56 20.28 -14.65
N LYS A 327 -22.53 19.50 -13.58
CA LYS A 327 -23.72 19.15 -12.81
C LYS A 327 -23.99 20.22 -11.75
N VAL A 328 -25.25 20.57 -11.59
CA VAL A 328 -25.69 21.45 -10.53
C VAL A 328 -26.24 20.61 -9.38
N ASN A 329 -25.54 20.64 -8.25
CA ASN A 329 -25.98 19.97 -7.01
C ASN A 329 -27.15 20.73 -6.37
N ASN A 330 -28.17 20.00 -5.94
CA ASN A 330 -29.27 20.56 -5.18
C ASN A 330 -28.90 20.64 -3.69
N LEU A 331 -28.18 21.71 -3.31
CA LEU A 331 -27.65 21.87 -1.96
C LEU A 331 -28.72 22.19 -0.92
N GLU A 332 -29.83 22.82 -1.31
CA GLU A 332 -30.97 23.05 -0.41
C GLU A 332 -31.53 21.72 0.14
N LYS A 333 -31.80 20.74 -0.74
CA LYS A 333 -32.35 19.46 -0.33
C LYS A 333 -31.33 18.67 0.46
N PHE A 334 -30.07 18.71 0.03
CA PHE A 334 -29.00 17.98 0.67
C PHE A 334 -28.69 18.53 2.07
N LYS A 335 -28.62 19.85 2.24
CA LYS A 335 -28.44 20.49 3.54
C LYS A 335 -29.53 20.05 4.53
N LYS A 336 -30.79 20.05 4.10
CA LYS A 336 -31.89 19.55 4.91
C LYS A 336 -31.72 18.07 5.31
N TYR A 337 -31.26 17.24 4.41
CA TYR A 337 -30.96 15.82 4.70
C TYR A 337 -29.83 15.69 5.73
N LEU A 338 -28.75 16.49 5.63
CA LEU A 338 -27.66 16.51 6.59
C LEU A 338 -28.13 16.97 7.98
N ASP A 339 -28.92 18.03 8.04
CA ASP A 339 -29.43 18.60 9.28
C ASP A 339 -30.39 17.64 10.03
N ASP A 340 -31.12 16.79 9.28
CA ASP A 340 -32.03 15.77 9.81
C ASP A 340 -31.29 14.48 10.22
N ASN A 341 -30.04 14.30 9.80
CA ASN A 341 -29.24 13.06 10.05
C ASN A 341 -28.46 13.16 11.37
N SER A 342 -28.95 12.45 12.40
CA SER A 342 -28.32 12.46 13.73
C SER A 342 -26.94 11.80 13.78
N ASP A 343 -26.65 10.86 12.86
CA ASP A 343 -25.41 10.07 12.87
C ASP A 343 -24.22 10.92 12.39
N LEU A 344 -24.49 11.97 11.62
CA LEU A 344 -23.47 12.88 11.10
C LEU A 344 -22.74 13.65 12.22
N LYS A 345 -23.44 14.01 13.30
CA LYS A 345 -22.87 14.76 14.43
C LYS A 345 -21.72 14.04 15.14
N ASP A 346 -21.77 12.72 15.18
CA ASP A 346 -20.72 11.90 15.79
C ASP A 346 -19.57 11.63 14.82
N LEU A 347 -19.75 11.87 13.51
CA LEU A 347 -18.80 11.60 12.45
C LEU A 347 -18.06 12.86 11.98
N THR A 348 -18.59 14.04 12.26
CA THR A 348 -18.02 15.33 11.83
C THR A 348 -17.46 16.13 12.98
N SER A 349 -16.33 16.81 12.75
CA SER A 349 -15.81 17.84 13.64
C SER A 349 -16.56 19.14 13.45
N ASP A 350 -16.94 19.45 12.21
CA ASP A 350 -17.70 20.63 11.81
C ASP A 350 -18.33 20.42 10.43
N VAL A 351 -19.38 21.22 10.12
CA VAL A 351 -19.98 21.33 8.80
C VAL A 351 -20.16 22.81 8.50
N GLN A 352 -19.36 23.34 7.57
CA GLN A 352 -19.41 24.74 7.19
C GLN A 352 -20.15 24.93 5.87
N TYR A 353 -20.92 26.00 5.80
CA TYR A 353 -21.72 26.42 4.66
C TYR A 353 -21.15 27.72 4.12
N THR A 354 -20.79 27.79 2.85
CA THR A 354 -20.38 29.03 2.22
C THR A 354 -21.49 29.59 1.35
N TYR A 355 -21.55 30.92 1.26
CA TYR A 355 -22.62 31.66 0.62
C TYR A 355 -22.05 32.69 -0.36
N ALA A 356 -22.86 33.19 -1.30
CA ALA A 356 -22.47 34.25 -2.24
C ALA A 356 -22.22 35.62 -1.55
N THR A 357 -22.62 35.75 -0.30
CA THR A 357 -22.42 36.97 0.50
C THR A 357 -20.91 37.19 0.72
N THR A 358 -20.40 38.30 0.23
CA THR A 358 -18.99 38.66 0.35
C THR A 358 -18.74 39.39 1.67
N LEU A 359 -17.73 38.92 2.43
CA LEU A 359 -17.26 39.61 3.64
C LEU A 359 -16.38 40.81 3.25
N ASN A 360 -16.99 41.99 3.12
CA ASN A 360 -16.26 43.21 2.78
C ASN A 360 -15.76 43.91 4.04
N VAL A 361 -14.45 43.86 4.27
CA VAL A 361 -13.79 44.43 5.45
C VAL A 361 -12.88 45.57 5.04
N PHE A 362 -12.94 46.64 5.80
CA PHE A 362 -12.17 47.86 5.56
C PHE A 362 -11.40 48.28 6.82
N THR A 363 -10.28 48.98 6.60
CA THR A 363 -9.53 49.68 7.65
C THR A 363 -9.37 51.15 7.30
N GLU A 364 -9.25 52.03 8.32
CA GLU A 364 -8.89 53.42 8.14
C GLU A 364 -7.35 53.53 8.12
N SER A 365 -6.82 54.13 7.08
CA SER A 365 -5.38 54.41 6.88
C SER A 365 -5.15 55.91 6.76
N ASP A 366 -3.91 56.35 6.93
CA ASP A 366 -3.47 57.74 6.69
C ASP A 366 -3.78 58.21 5.26
N SER A 367 -3.81 57.26 4.28
CA SER A 367 -4.13 57.53 2.88
C SER A 367 -5.61 57.51 2.55
N GLY A 368 -6.50 57.14 3.49
CA GLY A 368 -7.94 57.02 3.29
C GLY A 368 -8.54 55.73 3.81
N VAL A 369 -9.60 55.23 3.21
CA VAL A 369 -10.22 53.93 3.52
C VAL A 369 -9.61 52.88 2.60
N MET A 370 -9.18 51.77 3.17
CA MET A 370 -8.57 50.65 2.43
C MET A 370 -9.40 49.37 2.66
N GLN A 371 -9.71 48.66 1.59
CA GLN A 371 -10.32 47.33 1.67
C GLN A 371 -9.26 46.30 2.01
N VAL A 372 -9.50 45.52 3.06
CA VAL A 372 -8.59 44.47 3.56
C VAL A 372 -9.11 43.05 3.29
N ASN A 373 -10.40 42.93 2.99
CA ASN A 373 -11.04 41.71 2.51
C ASN A 373 -12.21 42.04 1.57
N PRO A 374 -12.36 41.41 0.41
CA PRO A 374 -11.30 40.69 -0.31
C PRO A 374 -10.04 41.56 -0.53
N SER A 375 -8.88 40.98 -0.50
CA SER A 375 -7.62 41.73 -0.65
C SER A 375 -7.46 42.21 -2.09
N THR A 376 -7.33 43.55 -2.26
CA THR A 376 -7.07 44.16 -3.57
C THR A 376 -5.59 44.30 -3.92
N LEU A 377 -4.72 43.75 -3.09
CA LEU A 377 -3.27 43.92 -3.18
C LEU A 377 -2.67 43.49 -4.53
N LEU A 378 -3.14 42.38 -5.10
CA LEU A 378 -2.64 41.86 -6.40
C LEU A 378 -3.14 42.72 -7.57
N GLU A 379 -4.37 43.26 -7.47
CA GLU A 379 -4.93 44.21 -8.42
C GLU A 379 -4.18 45.55 -8.36
N ASP A 380 -3.96 46.05 -7.15
CA ASP A 380 -3.18 47.24 -6.90
C ASP A 380 -1.75 47.13 -7.40
N MET A 381 -1.14 45.93 -7.36
CA MET A 381 0.17 45.66 -7.91
C MET A 381 0.19 45.55 -9.44
N GLY A 382 -0.97 45.52 -10.11
CA GLY A 382 -1.09 45.43 -11.56
C GLY A 382 -0.76 44.03 -12.13
N TYR A 383 -0.74 42.98 -11.28
CA TYR A 383 -0.47 41.60 -11.69
C TYR A 383 -1.67 40.94 -12.37
N MET A 384 -2.88 41.24 -11.94
CA MET A 384 -4.14 40.69 -12.47
C MET A 384 -5.23 41.74 -12.45
N SER A 385 -6.15 41.72 -13.43
CA SER A 385 -7.39 42.48 -13.35
C SER A 385 -8.41 41.72 -12.48
N SER A 386 -9.35 42.46 -11.89
CA SER A 386 -10.49 41.91 -11.13
C SER A 386 -11.23 40.80 -11.90
N THR A 387 -11.44 40.98 -13.22
CA THR A 387 -12.06 39.97 -14.09
C THR A 387 -11.24 38.68 -14.25
N GLN A 388 -9.91 38.77 -14.22
CA GLN A 388 -9.04 37.59 -14.28
C GLN A 388 -9.03 36.85 -12.95
N MET A 389 -9.07 37.57 -11.85
CA MET A 389 -9.13 37.01 -10.50
C MET A 389 -10.45 36.27 -10.28
N GLU A 390 -11.54 36.84 -10.72
CA GLU A 390 -12.88 36.23 -10.68
C GLU A 390 -12.96 34.94 -11.52
N ALA A 391 -12.41 34.97 -12.74
CA ALA A 391 -12.34 33.79 -13.61
C ALA A 391 -11.46 32.67 -13.04
N MET A 392 -10.38 32.99 -12.33
CA MET A 392 -9.50 32.02 -11.68
C MET A 392 -10.12 31.47 -10.39
N SER A 393 -10.85 32.25 -9.63
CA SER A 393 -11.61 31.82 -8.46
C SER A 393 -12.73 30.85 -8.86
N MET A 394 -13.45 31.14 -9.94
CA MET A 394 -14.49 30.25 -10.49
C MET A 394 -13.93 28.93 -11.03
N SER A 395 -12.66 28.89 -11.45
CA SER A 395 -12.04 27.65 -11.96
C SER A 395 -11.50 26.72 -10.87
N GLY A 396 -11.62 27.06 -9.59
CA GLY A 396 -11.10 26.28 -8.48
C GLY A 396 -9.56 26.12 -8.48
N SER A 397 -8.88 26.77 -9.43
CA SER A 397 -7.44 26.60 -9.65
C SER A 397 -6.58 27.32 -8.61
N MET A 398 -7.13 28.21 -7.82
CA MET A 398 -6.39 29.03 -6.84
C MET A 398 -6.73 28.76 -5.37
N GLY A 399 -7.58 27.77 -5.06
CA GLY A 399 -7.92 27.39 -3.68
C GLY A 399 -6.75 26.92 -2.82
N GLY A 400 -5.50 27.08 -3.28
CA GLY A 400 -4.31 26.69 -2.55
C GLY A 400 -3.20 27.74 -2.52
N MET A 401 -3.39 28.91 -3.10
CA MET A 401 -2.31 29.90 -3.22
C MET A 401 -2.28 30.96 -2.09
N GLY A 402 -3.11 30.79 -1.04
CA GLY A 402 -2.98 31.58 0.21
C GLY A 402 -3.19 33.09 0.03
N THR A 403 -4.07 33.50 -0.89
CA THR A 403 -4.40 34.92 -1.09
C THR A 403 -5.46 35.41 -0.11
N ASP A 404 -6.24 34.49 0.47
CA ASP A 404 -7.29 34.85 1.43
C ASP A 404 -6.68 35.03 2.83
N VAL A 405 -6.73 36.28 3.30
CA VAL A 405 -6.23 36.65 4.63
C VAL A 405 -7.27 36.36 5.73
N TRP A 406 -8.55 36.36 5.37
CA TRP A 406 -9.65 36.08 6.27
C TRP A 406 -10.25 34.70 6.00
N SER A 407 -10.38 33.88 7.04
CA SER A 407 -11.01 32.56 6.94
C SER A 407 -11.95 32.29 8.10
N GLU A 408 -13.01 31.53 7.83
CA GLU A 408 -13.93 31.05 8.83
C GLU A 408 -13.29 30.01 9.72
N MET A 409 -13.44 30.14 11.03
CA MET A 409 -12.95 29.20 12.03
C MET A 409 -13.91 28.01 12.13
N ILE A 410 -13.37 26.85 12.38
CA ILE A 410 -14.16 25.66 12.71
C ILE A 410 -14.88 25.89 14.06
N ASP A 411 -16.18 25.59 14.15
CA ASP A 411 -16.96 25.73 15.39
C ASP A 411 -16.76 24.52 16.34
N ASN A 412 -15.48 24.22 16.64
CA ASN A 412 -15.08 23.14 17.52
C ASN A 412 -13.92 23.59 18.42
N GLU A 413 -14.27 24.11 19.61
CA GLU A 413 -13.29 24.63 20.57
C GLU A 413 -12.24 23.58 20.97
N GLU A 414 -12.63 22.30 21.11
CA GLU A 414 -11.71 21.21 21.47
C GLU A 414 -10.64 20.97 20.39
N LEU A 415 -11.00 21.14 19.12
CA LEU A 415 -10.06 21.00 18.01
C LEU A 415 -9.15 22.22 17.91
N ILE A 416 -9.68 23.43 18.11
CA ILE A 416 -8.90 24.66 18.13
C ILE A 416 -7.88 24.63 19.26
N ASP A 417 -8.27 24.22 20.47
CA ASP A 417 -7.39 24.09 21.63
C ASP A 417 -6.25 23.07 21.42
N LYS A 418 -6.47 22.08 20.56
CA LYS A 418 -5.42 21.08 20.19
C LYS A 418 -4.47 21.59 19.12
N GLN A 419 -4.94 22.50 18.26
CA GLN A 419 -4.18 22.97 17.10
C GLN A 419 -3.44 24.28 17.38
N TYR A 420 -3.91 25.07 18.33
CA TYR A 420 -3.40 26.42 18.57
C TYR A 420 -3.17 26.73 20.06
N ASP A 421 -2.09 27.42 20.33
CA ASP A 421 -1.83 28.12 21.56
C ASP A 421 -2.40 29.54 21.50
N VAL A 422 -3.20 29.97 22.47
CA VAL A 422 -3.56 31.37 22.64
C VAL A 422 -2.42 32.12 23.31
N ILE A 423 -1.60 32.82 22.52
CA ILE A 423 -0.41 33.51 23.02
C ILE A 423 -0.71 34.89 23.63
N ALA A 424 -1.83 35.52 23.23
CA ALA A 424 -2.33 36.77 23.83
C ALA A 424 -3.84 36.86 23.64
N GLY A 425 -4.54 37.54 24.58
CA GLY A 425 -5.97 37.72 24.53
C GLY A 425 -6.78 36.45 24.82
N ARG A 426 -7.82 36.16 24.04
CA ARG A 426 -8.76 35.05 24.19
C ARG A 426 -9.36 34.64 22.84
N LEU A 427 -10.05 33.52 22.79
CA LEU A 427 -10.88 33.14 21.64
C LEU A 427 -12.09 34.04 21.48
N PRO A 428 -12.64 34.23 20.26
CA PRO A 428 -13.78 35.08 19.99
C PRO A 428 -15.09 34.48 20.55
N GLU A 429 -15.87 35.27 21.25
CA GLU A 429 -17.16 34.86 21.83
C GLU A 429 -18.35 35.47 21.07
N LYS A 430 -18.14 36.55 20.31
CA LYS A 430 -19.20 37.29 19.59
C LYS A 430 -18.90 37.28 18.10
N TYR A 431 -19.96 37.50 17.30
CA TYR A 431 -19.86 37.55 15.85
C TYR A 431 -18.88 38.59 15.31
N ASN A 432 -18.70 39.72 16.03
CA ASN A 432 -17.80 40.80 15.65
C ASN A 432 -16.42 40.77 16.34
N GLU A 433 -15.99 39.61 16.82
CA GLU A 433 -14.70 39.35 17.40
C GLU A 433 -13.94 38.39 16.50
N VAL A 434 -12.65 38.66 16.25
CA VAL A 434 -11.78 37.84 15.40
C VAL A 434 -10.47 37.56 16.10
N VAL A 435 -9.73 36.57 15.61
CA VAL A 435 -8.37 36.24 16.08
C VAL A 435 -7.35 36.44 14.96
N LEU A 436 -6.13 36.81 15.35
CA LEU A 436 -4.97 36.88 14.47
C LEU A 436 -4.17 35.58 14.63
N VAL A 437 -3.75 34.99 13.55
CA VAL A 437 -2.95 33.75 13.54
C VAL A 437 -1.56 34.08 13.06
N VAL A 438 -0.55 33.75 13.88
CA VAL A 438 0.87 33.86 13.52
C VAL A 438 1.42 32.47 13.16
N ASP A 439 2.60 32.41 12.55
CA ASP A 439 3.25 31.12 12.26
C ASP A 439 3.87 30.49 13.51
N LYS A 440 4.44 29.29 13.37
CA LYS A 440 5.13 28.56 14.47
C LYS A 440 6.33 29.33 15.05
N ASN A 441 6.92 30.26 14.30
CA ASN A 441 8.04 31.09 14.71
C ASN A 441 7.59 32.43 15.32
N ASN A 442 6.30 32.64 15.45
CA ASN A 442 5.71 33.91 15.92
C ASN A 442 5.91 35.06 14.91
N GLU A 443 5.84 34.74 13.61
CA GLU A 443 6.03 35.64 12.51
C GLU A 443 4.73 35.79 11.71
N ILE A 444 4.57 36.93 11.05
CA ILE A 444 3.47 37.23 10.11
C ILE A 444 4.10 37.55 8.76
N ASN A 445 3.58 36.95 7.69
CA ASN A 445 4.05 37.19 6.34
C ASN A 445 3.78 38.63 5.89
N ASP A 446 4.72 39.25 5.17
CA ASP A 446 4.60 40.59 4.62
C ASP A 446 3.31 40.80 3.77
N TYR A 447 2.92 39.79 2.99
CA TYR A 447 1.64 39.84 2.24
C TYR A 447 0.43 40.11 3.17
N VAL A 448 0.40 39.45 4.32
CA VAL A 448 -0.64 39.65 5.34
C VAL A 448 -0.57 41.05 5.93
N LEU A 449 0.65 41.56 6.23
CA LEU A 449 0.83 42.90 6.78
C LEU A 449 0.35 43.97 5.81
N TYR A 450 0.63 43.83 4.50
CA TYR A 450 0.09 44.72 3.47
C TYR A 450 -1.42 44.59 3.33
N SER A 451 -1.96 43.34 3.29
CA SER A 451 -3.38 43.08 3.15
C SER A 451 -4.21 43.59 4.34
N LEU A 452 -3.63 43.61 5.55
CA LEU A 452 -4.28 44.15 6.75
C LEU A 452 -4.10 45.68 6.91
N GLY A 453 -3.33 46.32 6.02
CA GLY A 453 -3.06 47.76 6.08
C GLY A 453 -2.07 48.15 7.15
N LEU A 454 -1.33 47.22 7.72
CA LEU A 454 -0.21 47.46 8.65
C LEU A 454 1.04 48.01 7.97
N LEU A 455 1.19 47.69 6.69
CA LEU A 455 2.18 48.28 5.79
C LEU A 455 1.45 49.00 4.63
N ASP A 456 2.01 50.12 4.12
CA ASP A 456 1.43 50.86 3.02
C ASP A 456 1.61 50.16 1.67
N PRO A 457 0.56 49.63 1.01
CA PRO A 457 0.66 48.95 -0.29
C PRO A 457 1.22 49.83 -1.41
N SER A 458 1.09 51.17 -1.29
CA SER A 458 1.60 52.11 -2.29
C SER A 458 3.14 52.00 -2.47
N SER A 459 3.84 51.54 -1.45
CA SER A 459 5.27 51.26 -1.49
C SER A 459 5.62 50.14 -2.49
N LEU A 460 4.75 49.16 -2.64
CA LEU A 460 4.93 48.02 -3.57
C LEU A 460 4.81 48.42 -5.03
N HIS A 461 3.92 49.32 -5.37
CA HIS A 461 3.79 49.85 -6.75
C HIS A 461 5.09 50.39 -7.34
N GLY A 462 5.88 51.06 -6.50
CA GLY A 462 7.16 51.59 -6.90
C GLY A 462 8.21 50.50 -7.16
N ILE A 463 8.12 49.42 -6.36
CA ILE A 463 9.04 48.27 -6.48
C ILE A 463 8.70 47.46 -7.70
N VAL A 464 7.44 47.08 -7.94
CA VAL A 464 6.99 46.32 -9.07
C VAL A 464 7.30 47.03 -10.40
N ARG A 465 7.04 48.33 -10.47
CA ARG A 465 7.33 49.12 -11.67
C ARG A 465 8.83 49.21 -11.99
N ARG A 466 9.71 49.27 -10.99
CA ARG A 466 11.17 49.22 -11.18
C ARG A 466 11.63 47.82 -11.56
N ALA A 467 10.99 46.74 -11.00
CA ALA A 467 11.23 45.38 -11.42
C ALA A 467 10.92 45.16 -12.89
N MET A 468 9.76 45.61 -13.35
CA MET A 468 9.34 45.55 -14.75
C MET A 468 10.23 46.38 -15.68
N ALA A 469 10.85 47.42 -15.15
CA ALA A 469 11.84 48.23 -15.90
C ALA A 469 13.24 47.61 -15.95
N GLY A 470 13.45 46.44 -15.32
CA GLY A 470 14.74 45.73 -15.30
C GLY A 470 15.80 46.41 -14.42
N GLU A 471 15.38 47.23 -13.41
CA GLU A 471 16.26 47.85 -12.47
C GLU A 471 16.64 46.85 -11.37
N ASP A 472 17.89 46.89 -10.90
CA ASP A 472 18.31 46.10 -9.72
C ASP A 472 17.55 46.59 -8.49
N ILE A 473 16.68 45.71 -7.93
CA ILE A 473 15.89 46.05 -6.75
C ILE A 473 16.58 45.46 -5.54
N SER A 474 16.96 46.30 -4.60
CA SER A 474 17.23 45.88 -3.22
C SER A 474 15.95 46.02 -2.43
N PHE A 475 15.36 44.90 -2.01
CA PHE A 475 14.33 44.94 -0.98
C PHE A 475 14.99 45.39 0.33
N ASP A 476 14.46 46.46 0.90
CA ASP A 476 14.86 46.88 2.23
C ASP A 476 14.26 45.88 3.23
N SER A 477 15.10 45.01 3.76
CA SER A 477 14.67 43.98 4.70
C SER A 477 14.62 44.53 6.14
N GLU A 478 14.03 45.71 6.36
CA GLU A 478 13.70 46.09 7.72
C GLU A 478 12.64 45.18 8.32
N GLN A 479 13.03 44.43 9.34
CA GLN A 479 12.10 43.59 10.08
C GLN A 479 11.18 44.47 10.94
N HIS A 480 9.89 44.50 10.60
CA HIS A 480 8.89 45.18 11.41
C HIS A 480 8.54 44.36 12.63
N VAL A 481 8.49 44.97 13.79
CA VAL A 481 8.20 44.31 15.06
C VAL A 481 6.99 44.96 15.70
N TYR A 482 6.00 44.17 15.98
CA TYR A 482 4.74 44.55 16.60
C TYR A 482 4.64 43.92 17.99
N THR A 483 4.09 44.68 18.95
CA THR A 483 3.73 44.14 20.26
C THR A 483 2.36 43.47 20.21
N TYR A 484 2.06 42.54 21.10
CA TYR A 484 0.76 41.90 21.18
C TYR A 484 -0.35 42.92 21.47
N ASP A 485 -0.09 43.97 22.26
CA ASP A 485 -1.06 45.03 22.56
C ASP A 485 -1.40 45.85 21.30
N GLU A 486 -0.43 46.11 20.42
CA GLU A 486 -0.67 46.81 19.15
C GLU A 486 -1.51 45.97 18.19
N LEU A 487 -1.30 44.65 18.15
CA LEU A 487 -2.06 43.75 17.30
C LEU A 487 -3.49 43.50 17.84
N LEU A 488 -3.68 43.49 19.17
CA LEU A 488 -4.99 43.37 19.80
C LEU A 488 -5.83 44.67 19.71
N ASP A 489 -5.18 45.82 19.46
CA ASP A 489 -5.87 47.12 19.29
C ASP A 489 -6.37 47.34 17.84
N LEU A 490 -6.08 46.39 16.92
CA LEU A 490 -6.55 46.44 15.55
C LEU A 490 -8.07 46.38 15.46
N LYS A 491 -8.64 47.30 14.67
CA LYS A 491 -10.05 47.42 14.41
C LYS A 491 -10.30 47.50 12.93
N PHE A 492 -11.34 46.81 12.53
CA PHE A 492 -11.80 46.79 11.15
C PHE A 492 -13.29 47.16 11.08
N LYS A 493 -13.75 47.46 9.89
CA LYS A 493 -15.16 47.77 9.62
C LYS A 493 -15.71 46.86 8.56
N VAL A 494 -16.81 46.16 8.83
CA VAL A 494 -17.55 45.39 7.84
C VAL A 494 -18.63 46.24 7.24
N VAL A 495 -18.71 46.24 5.91
CA VAL A 495 -19.73 46.98 5.15
C VAL A 495 -20.45 45.98 4.25
N PRO A 496 -21.78 45.77 4.43
CA PRO A 496 -22.56 44.93 3.55
C PRO A 496 -22.51 45.44 2.09
N THR A 497 -22.49 44.55 1.11
CA THR A 497 -22.43 44.91 -0.31
C THR A 497 -23.53 45.92 -0.75
N PRO A 498 -24.78 45.81 -0.27
CA PRO A 498 -25.85 46.79 -0.57
C PRO A 498 -25.52 48.23 -0.19
N ASP A 499 -24.69 48.46 0.82
CA ASP A 499 -24.30 49.81 1.28
C ASP A 499 -23.31 50.51 0.32
N PHE A 500 -22.83 49.83 -0.69
CA PHE A 500 -22.03 50.40 -1.79
C PHE A 500 -22.89 51.15 -2.81
N TYR A 501 -24.22 50.96 -2.76
CA TYR A 501 -25.14 51.50 -3.71
C TYR A 501 -25.98 52.63 -3.10
N LYS A 502 -26.32 53.60 -3.93
CA LYS A 502 -27.18 54.71 -3.54
C LYS A 502 -28.27 54.92 -4.57
N LYS A 503 -29.52 55.06 -4.08
CA LYS A 503 -30.64 55.30 -4.93
C LYS A 503 -30.64 56.74 -5.46
N LYS A 504 -30.67 56.89 -6.78
CA LYS A 504 -30.72 58.16 -7.48
C LYS A 504 -31.61 58.07 -8.73
N ASP A 505 -32.55 59.02 -8.88
CA ASP A 505 -33.48 59.07 -10.01
C ASP A 505 -34.28 57.75 -10.27
N GLY A 506 -34.45 56.92 -9.26
CA GLY A 506 -35.27 55.71 -9.31
C GLY A 506 -34.45 54.43 -9.56
N VAL A 507 -33.15 54.54 -9.82
CA VAL A 507 -32.18 53.41 -9.98
C VAL A 507 -31.10 53.44 -8.90
N TRP A 508 -30.39 52.34 -8.68
CA TRP A 508 -29.30 52.24 -7.73
C TRP A 508 -27.93 52.35 -8.46
N GLU A 509 -27.17 53.38 -8.09
CA GLU A 509 -25.84 53.69 -8.64
C GLU A 509 -24.78 53.15 -7.70
N ASP A 510 -23.74 52.53 -8.28
CA ASP A 510 -22.55 52.12 -7.57
C ASP A 510 -21.74 53.35 -7.13
N MET A 511 -21.45 53.42 -5.83
CA MET A 511 -20.71 54.51 -5.20
C MET A 511 -19.32 54.12 -4.74
N THR A 512 -18.81 52.94 -5.11
CA THR A 512 -17.44 52.47 -4.75
C THR A 512 -16.37 53.44 -5.24
N GLY A 513 -16.56 54.09 -6.36
CA GLY A 513 -15.68 55.12 -6.90
C GLY A 513 -15.73 56.50 -6.22
N ASP A 514 -16.71 56.73 -5.30
CA ASP A 514 -16.83 58.02 -4.53
C ASP A 514 -16.18 57.86 -3.15
N GLU A 515 -14.96 58.33 -3.00
CA GLU A 515 -14.15 58.24 -1.75
C GLU A 515 -14.90 58.87 -0.56
N SER A 516 -15.65 59.99 -0.77
CA SER A 516 -16.43 60.63 0.31
C SER A 516 -17.61 59.78 0.75
N TYR A 517 -18.22 59.03 -0.16
CA TYR A 517 -19.31 58.11 0.13
C TYR A 517 -18.79 56.89 0.88
N MET A 518 -17.75 56.25 0.34
CA MET A 518 -17.14 55.07 0.94
C MET A 518 -16.60 55.35 2.35
N LYS A 519 -16.01 56.53 2.58
CA LYS A 519 -15.57 56.95 3.92
C LYS A 519 -16.72 57.00 4.93
N LYS A 520 -17.93 57.41 4.49
CA LYS A 520 -19.13 57.40 5.35
C LYS A 520 -19.72 56.01 5.55
N ALA A 521 -19.74 55.21 4.47
CA ALA A 521 -20.22 53.84 4.54
C ALA A 521 -19.36 53.04 5.53
N VAL A 522 -18.05 53.14 5.44
CA VAL A 522 -17.12 52.46 6.34
C VAL A 522 -17.21 53.00 7.78
N ALA A 523 -17.30 54.29 7.99
CA ALA A 523 -17.49 54.86 9.32
C ALA A 523 -18.77 54.34 10.02
N ASN A 524 -19.83 54.07 9.24
CA ASN A 524 -21.10 53.51 9.71
C ASN A 524 -21.07 51.99 9.83
N GLY A 525 -20.12 51.31 9.18
CA GLY A 525 -19.99 49.85 9.16
C GLY A 525 -19.79 49.24 10.55
N THR A 526 -20.08 47.96 10.66
CA THR A 526 -19.97 47.20 11.90
C THR A 526 -18.50 47.04 12.31
N GLU A 527 -18.19 47.41 13.56
CA GLU A 527 -16.82 47.29 14.09
C GLU A 527 -16.47 45.87 14.44
N ILE A 528 -15.36 45.40 13.89
CA ILE A 528 -14.71 44.11 14.17
C ILE A 528 -13.44 44.37 14.98
N SER A 529 -13.23 43.60 16.03
CA SER A 529 -12.08 43.72 16.93
C SER A 529 -11.27 42.44 17.00
N VAL A 530 -9.95 42.54 16.95
CA VAL A 530 -9.05 41.45 17.24
C VAL A 530 -9.03 41.22 18.75
N VAL A 531 -9.42 40.02 19.21
CA VAL A 531 -9.52 39.69 20.65
C VAL A 531 -8.51 38.69 21.13
N GLY A 532 -7.83 38.02 20.21
CA GLY A 532 -6.79 37.02 20.51
C GLY A 532 -5.80 36.88 19.42
N ILE A 533 -4.62 36.35 19.82
CA ILE A 533 -3.54 35.98 18.91
C ILE A 533 -3.27 34.51 19.12
N LEU A 534 -3.34 33.72 18.05
CA LEU A 534 -3.15 32.28 18.03
C LEU A 534 -1.84 31.92 17.36
N ARG A 535 -1.17 30.88 17.87
CA ARG A 535 0.01 30.26 17.25
C ARG A 535 -0.24 28.77 17.12
N PRO A 536 0.04 28.13 15.97
CA PRO A 536 -0.06 26.68 15.83
C PRO A 536 0.80 25.97 16.87
N ASP A 537 0.26 24.96 17.54
CA ASP A 537 0.97 24.09 18.49
C ASP A 537 2.16 23.39 17.79
N GLU A 538 3.26 23.16 18.51
CA GLU A 538 4.47 22.55 17.95
C GLU A 538 4.21 21.14 17.41
N ASP A 539 3.31 20.38 18.05
CA ASP A 539 2.97 19.00 17.71
C ASP A 539 1.83 18.93 16.67
N ALA A 540 1.15 20.04 16.36
CA ALA A 540 0.11 20.07 15.33
C ALA A 540 0.69 19.93 13.93
N SER A 541 0.24 18.91 13.20
CA SER A 541 0.70 18.60 11.83
C SER A 541 0.06 19.52 10.79
N SER A 542 -1.12 20.06 11.08
CA SER A 542 -1.86 21.01 10.24
C SER A 542 -2.65 22.01 11.10
N ALA A 543 -2.97 23.14 10.50
CA ALA A 543 -3.75 24.21 11.10
C ALA A 543 -5.08 24.35 10.35
N SER A 544 -6.21 24.42 11.05
CA SER A 544 -7.55 24.51 10.44
C SER A 544 -7.86 25.90 9.90
N ILE A 545 -7.22 26.97 10.41
CA ILE A 545 -7.38 28.34 9.93
C ILE A 545 -6.36 28.56 8.82
N SER A 546 -6.83 28.69 7.58
CA SER A 546 -5.99 28.87 6.39
C SER A 546 -5.51 30.31 6.19
N GLY A 547 -6.23 31.31 6.76
CA GLY A 547 -5.89 32.72 6.70
C GLY A 547 -5.16 33.20 7.94
N ALA A 548 -4.77 34.49 7.92
CA ALA A 548 -4.17 35.15 9.07
C ALA A 548 -5.20 35.71 10.08
N ILE A 549 -6.44 35.94 9.65
CA ILE A 549 -7.54 36.34 10.51
C ILE A 549 -8.62 35.27 10.53
N GLY A 550 -8.88 34.73 11.72
CA GLY A 550 -9.97 33.76 11.94
C GLY A 550 -11.23 34.46 12.45
N TYR A 551 -12.37 34.25 11.78
CA TYR A 551 -13.68 34.77 12.20
C TYR A 551 -14.68 33.64 12.44
N ARG A 552 -15.72 33.93 13.25
CA ARG A 552 -16.77 32.96 13.57
C ARG A 552 -17.85 32.93 12.48
N HIS A 553 -18.51 31.80 12.30
CA HIS A 553 -19.67 31.62 11.42
C HIS A 553 -20.79 32.66 11.67
N ASP A 554 -21.00 33.06 12.91
CA ASP A 554 -22.01 34.06 13.31
C ASP A 554 -21.82 35.39 12.57
N LEU A 555 -20.58 35.73 12.13
CA LEU A 555 -20.34 36.95 11.36
C LEU A 555 -20.98 36.88 9.98
N MET A 556 -20.89 35.72 9.33
CA MET A 556 -21.53 35.54 8.02
C MET A 556 -23.04 35.51 8.13
N THR A 557 -23.59 34.85 9.14
CA THR A 557 -25.04 34.86 9.41
C THR A 557 -25.55 36.27 9.64
N TYR A 558 -24.84 37.08 10.45
CA TYR A 558 -25.18 38.49 10.66
C TYR A 558 -25.15 39.28 9.34
N LEU A 559 -24.14 39.05 8.52
CA LEU A 559 -23.96 39.75 7.24
C LEU A 559 -25.07 39.40 6.24
N ILE A 560 -25.46 38.14 6.15
CA ILE A 560 -26.59 37.69 5.33
C ILE A 560 -27.88 38.39 5.77
N ASP A 561 -28.15 38.45 7.08
CA ASP A 561 -29.35 39.15 7.61
C ASP A 561 -29.36 40.64 7.27
N GLU A 562 -28.21 41.31 7.31
CA GLU A 562 -28.11 42.74 6.93
C GLU A 562 -28.34 42.95 5.42
N VAL A 563 -27.76 42.05 4.58
CA VAL A 563 -27.97 42.09 3.12
C VAL A 563 -29.45 41.88 2.78
N ASP A 564 -30.08 40.86 3.37
CA ASP A 564 -31.50 40.54 3.14
C ASP A 564 -32.43 41.65 3.57
N ASN A 565 -32.04 42.36 4.62
CA ASN A 565 -32.83 43.46 5.16
C ASN A 565 -32.62 44.78 4.43
N SER A 566 -31.68 44.88 3.51
CA SER A 566 -31.37 46.07 2.74
C SER A 566 -32.52 46.49 1.82
N GLU A 567 -32.62 47.79 1.52
CA GLU A 567 -33.67 48.36 0.68
C GLU A 567 -33.54 47.93 -0.77
N ILE A 568 -32.33 47.83 -1.31
CA ILE A 568 -32.05 47.45 -2.70
C ILE A 568 -32.43 46.00 -2.98
N VAL A 569 -32.08 45.08 -2.05
CA VAL A 569 -32.42 43.64 -2.17
C VAL A 569 -33.93 43.46 -2.12
N LYS A 570 -34.60 44.10 -1.14
CA LYS A 570 -36.07 44.07 -1.07
C LYS A 570 -36.76 44.64 -2.30
N GLU A 571 -36.18 45.67 -2.93
CA GLU A 571 -36.70 46.23 -4.17
C GLU A 571 -36.51 45.27 -5.34
N GLN A 572 -35.34 44.59 -5.46
CA GLN A 572 -35.10 43.60 -6.50
C GLN A 572 -36.03 42.39 -6.36
N ILE A 573 -36.23 41.88 -5.15
CA ILE A 573 -37.16 40.78 -4.86
C ILE A 573 -38.62 41.19 -5.18
N ALA A 574 -39.01 42.43 -4.88
CA ALA A 574 -40.34 42.92 -5.18
C ALA A 574 -40.59 43.14 -6.69
N ASN A 575 -39.51 43.33 -7.48
CA ASN A 575 -39.55 43.56 -8.91
C ASN A 575 -38.62 42.58 -9.67
N PRO A 576 -38.94 41.29 -9.74
CA PRO A 576 -38.05 40.28 -10.27
C PRO A 576 -37.78 40.39 -11.78
N ASP A 577 -38.61 41.17 -12.51
CA ASP A 577 -38.51 41.40 -13.95
C ASP A 577 -37.73 42.67 -14.32
N ILE A 578 -37.37 43.49 -13.32
CA ILE A 578 -36.72 44.79 -13.53
C ILE A 578 -35.39 44.84 -12.83
N ASP A 579 -34.38 45.21 -13.54
CA ASP A 579 -33.04 45.44 -13.03
C ASP A 579 -33.00 46.75 -12.21
N VAL A 580 -32.70 46.66 -10.93
CA VAL A 580 -32.66 47.80 -9.99
C VAL A 580 -31.52 48.77 -10.31
N PHE A 581 -30.47 48.36 -11.02
CA PHE A 581 -29.32 49.18 -11.40
C PHE A 581 -29.61 50.04 -12.63
N THR A 582 -30.37 49.53 -13.59
CA THR A 582 -30.64 50.19 -14.85
C THR A 582 -32.07 50.64 -15.00
N GLY A 583 -33.01 50.11 -14.23
CA GLY A 583 -34.44 50.34 -14.38
C GLY A 583 -35.07 49.67 -15.59
N LEU A 584 -34.28 48.89 -16.36
CA LEU A 584 -34.73 48.16 -17.54
C LEU A 584 -35.28 46.79 -17.18
N LYS A 585 -36.04 46.18 -18.07
CA LYS A 585 -36.50 44.81 -17.93
C LYS A 585 -35.37 43.82 -18.26
N PHE A 586 -35.35 42.72 -17.54
CA PHE A 586 -34.47 41.59 -17.93
C PHE A 586 -34.90 40.93 -19.23
N LYS A 587 -33.96 40.36 -19.97
CA LYS A 587 -34.25 39.51 -21.12
C LYS A 587 -34.83 38.19 -20.61
N THR A 588 -35.99 37.80 -21.15
CA THR A 588 -36.56 36.46 -20.94
C THR A 588 -36.73 35.75 -22.27
N ASP A 589 -36.82 34.44 -22.29
CA ASP A 589 -37.00 33.64 -23.53
C ASP A 589 -38.30 34.05 -24.27
N GLU A 590 -39.33 34.49 -23.56
CA GLU A 590 -40.54 35.02 -24.16
C GLU A 590 -40.31 36.38 -24.88
N ASN A 591 -39.38 37.20 -24.39
CA ASN A 591 -39.04 38.49 -24.96
C ASN A 591 -38.00 38.37 -26.13
N ALA A 592 -37.24 37.28 -26.17
CA ALA A 592 -36.29 36.98 -27.25
C ALA A 592 -37.02 36.67 -28.57
N ALA A 593 -38.20 36.04 -28.52
CA ALA A 593 -39.04 35.78 -29.68
C ALA A 593 -39.63 37.03 -30.36
N ASP A 594 -39.78 38.16 -29.61
CA ASP A 594 -40.26 39.44 -30.17
C ASP A 594 -39.19 40.20 -30.93
N ILE A 595 -37.92 39.83 -30.82
CA ILE A 595 -36.79 40.47 -31.49
C ILE A 595 -36.60 39.87 -32.91
N ASP A 596 -36.86 38.60 -33.11
CA ASP A 596 -36.78 37.90 -34.40
C ASP A 596 -37.92 38.31 -35.36
N SER A 597 -39.05 38.81 -34.81
CA SER A 597 -40.18 39.24 -35.58
C SER A 597 -40.11 40.71 -36.08
N SER A 598 -39.12 41.49 -35.66
CA SER A 598 -38.94 42.90 -36.06
C SER A 598 -37.88 43.13 -37.14
N SER A 599 -37.16 42.10 -37.59
CA SER A 599 -36.20 42.18 -38.68
C SER A 599 -36.74 41.76 -40.05
N GLU A 600 -38.04 41.35 -40.17
CA GLU A 600 -38.68 41.05 -41.44
C GLU A 600 -39.59 42.20 -41.91
N THR A 601 -39.07 43.33 -42.31
CA THR A 601 -39.73 44.18 -43.28
C THR A 601 -38.68 45.04 -43.99
N VAL A 602 -38.17 44.61 -45.14
CA VAL A 602 -38.01 45.38 -46.40
C VAL A 602 -37.73 44.41 -47.54
N SER A 603 -38.78 44.19 -48.38
CA SER A 603 -38.90 44.01 -49.81
C SER A 603 -38.08 42.89 -50.47
N ASP A 604 -38.76 41.94 -50.92
CA ASP A 604 -39.65 41.78 -52.11
C ASP A 604 -38.94 41.37 -53.41
N SER A 605 -39.55 40.32 -54.02
CA SER A 605 -39.47 39.84 -55.39
C SER A 605 -38.22 38.97 -55.77
N THR A 606 -38.31 37.73 -56.08
CA THR A 606 -39.14 37.00 -57.05
C THR A 606 -38.74 35.50 -57.08
N ALA A 607 -39.80 34.70 -57.19
CA ALA A 607 -40.02 33.53 -58.00
C ALA A 607 -39.33 32.21 -57.63
N ASP A 608 -40.23 31.34 -57.13
CA ASP A 608 -40.50 29.95 -57.51
C ASP A 608 -39.35 29.01 -57.92
N THR A 609 -39.19 27.96 -57.26
CA THR A 609 -39.71 26.65 -57.67
C THR A 609 -39.51 25.53 -56.62
N GLU A 610 -40.58 24.79 -56.42
CA GLU A 610 -40.70 23.58 -55.68
C GLU A 610 -39.71 22.49 -56.08
N SER A 611 -39.24 21.68 -55.18
CA SER A 611 -39.65 20.25 -55.16
C SER A 611 -39.12 19.45 -54.00
N LYS A 612 -39.99 18.62 -53.56
CA LYS A 612 -40.01 17.61 -52.55
C LYS A 612 -38.88 16.57 -52.65
N ALA A 613 -38.51 16.14 -51.43
CA ALA A 613 -38.33 14.74 -50.96
C ALA A 613 -37.34 13.82 -51.71
N ASP A 614 -36.49 13.14 -51.10
CA ASP A 614 -36.64 11.86 -50.41
C ASP A 614 -35.28 11.30 -49.98
N LYS A 615 -35.36 10.43 -49.00
CA LYS A 615 -34.30 9.62 -48.41
C LYS A 615 -33.53 8.77 -49.41
N THR A 616 -32.26 8.59 -49.25
CA THR A 616 -31.57 7.33 -48.93
C THR A 616 -30.08 7.40 -49.18
N ALA A 617 -29.38 6.92 -48.13
CA ALA A 617 -28.19 6.09 -48.10
C ALA A 617 -27.12 6.17 -49.21
N ASP A 618 -25.94 6.25 -48.71
CA ASP A 618 -24.77 5.41 -49.00
C ASP A 618 -23.54 6.08 -49.58
N SER A 619 -22.51 5.97 -48.82
CA SER A 619 -21.08 5.75 -49.08
C SER A 619 -20.28 6.65 -49.96
N SER A 620 -19.15 6.92 -49.38
CA SER A 620 -17.79 6.99 -49.93
C SER A 620 -17.17 8.38 -50.13
N ASP A 621 -16.20 8.53 -49.26
CA ASP A 621 -14.82 8.91 -49.60
C ASP A 621 -14.55 10.26 -50.24
N THR A 622 -13.99 11.14 -49.50
CA THR A 622 -12.68 11.76 -49.82
C THR A 622 -12.20 12.72 -48.73
N ASP A 623 -11.03 12.37 -48.24
CA ASP A 623 -10.10 13.19 -47.46
C ASP A 623 -10.07 14.69 -47.76
N LYS A 624 -10.07 15.51 -46.70
CA LYS A 624 -9.04 16.56 -46.56
C LYS A 624 -8.87 16.95 -45.08
N LYS A 625 -7.67 16.62 -44.57
CA LYS A 625 -7.08 17.03 -43.35
C LYS A 625 -7.05 18.54 -43.15
N ALA A 626 -7.36 18.98 -41.94
CA ALA A 626 -6.65 20.10 -41.33
C ALA A 626 -6.34 19.70 -39.88
N GLY A 627 -5.11 19.26 -39.62
CA GLY A 627 -4.58 18.98 -38.31
C GLY A 627 -3.89 20.19 -37.72
N LEU A 628 -4.25 20.53 -36.52
CA LEU A 628 -3.43 21.36 -35.64
C LEU A 628 -2.62 20.42 -34.76
N VAL A 629 -1.29 20.50 -34.86
CA VAL A 629 -0.33 19.74 -34.05
C VAL A 629 0.19 20.66 -32.97
N ALA A 630 0.05 20.25 -31.74
CA ALA A 630 0.78 20.79 -30.58
C ALA A 630 2.03 19.96 -30.31
N GLY A 631 3.18 20.62 -30.31
CA GLY A 631 4.31 20.35 -29.42
C GLY A 631 5.24 19.20 -29.73
N ASP A 632 6.30 19.50 -30.46
CA ASP A 632 7.66 19.15 -30.03
C ASP A 632 8.62 20.19 -30.60
N SER A 633 9.59 20.59 -29.81
CA SER A 633 10.52 21.67 -30.06
C SER A 633 11.59 21.28 -31.10
N SER A 634 11.16 21.16 -32.34
CA SER A 634 12.01 21.35 -33.52
C SER A 634 11.17 22.07 -34.55
N MET A 635 11.28 23.41 -34.56
CA MET A 635 10.60 24.24 -35.55
C MET A 635 11.06 23.83 -36.92
N GLU A 636 10.17 23.31 -37.77
CA GLU A 636 10.35 23.22 -39.21
C GLU A 636 10.31 24.63 -39.79
N ILE A 637 11.35 24.93 -40.56
CA ILE A 637 11.49 26.21 -41.28
C ILE A 637 10.34 26.29 -42.30
N PRO A 638 9.57 27.40 -42.36
CA PRO A 638 8.45 27.52 -43.26
C PRO A 638 8.86 27.29 -44.73
N GLU A 639 8.04 26.56 -45.49
CA GLU A 639 8.32 26.28 -46.92
C GLU A 639 8.52 27.57 -47.70
N GLY A 640 9.74 27.73 -48.24
CA GLY A 640 10.14 28.91 -49.00
C GLY A 640 11.20 29.81 -48.35
N MET A 641 11.62 29.50 -47.13
CA MET A 641 12.63 30.26 -46.40
C MET A 641 13.89 29.41 -46.18
N THR A 642 15.07 29.94 -46.41
CA THR A 642 16.32 29.23 -46.14
C THR A 642 16.70 29.36 -44.67
N GLU A 643 17.43 28.39 -44.14
CA GLU A 643 17.91 28.35 -42.75
C GLU A 643 18.70 29.63 -42.36
N GLU A 644 19.43 30.21 -43.27
CA GLU A 644 20.14 31.49 -43.09
C GLU A 644 19.19 32.69 -42.99
N GLN A 645 18.08 32.68 -43.74
CA GLN A 645 17.06 33.74 -43.68
C GLN A 645 16.24 33.63 -42.36
N TYR A 646 15.95 32.42 -41.94
CA TYR A 646 15.26 32.18 -40.64
C TYR A 646 16.16 32.61 -39.47
N LYS A 647 17.43 32.28 -39.52
CA LYS A 647 18.40 32.65 -38.49
C LYS A 647 18.67 34.16 -38.41
N ALA A 648 18.72 34.82 -39.61
CA ALA A 648 18.84 36.28 -39.69
C ALA A 648 17.58 37.00 -39.14
N LEU A 649 16.38 36.42 -39.34
CA LEU A 649 15.13 36.93 -38.79
C LEU A 649 15.10 36.81 -37.24
N MET A 650 15.60 35.70 -36.72
CA MET A 650 15.73 35.46 -35.26
C MET A 650 16.79 36.36 -34.63
N GLU A 651 17.92 36.59 -35.25
CA GLU A 651 18.95 37.52 -34.76
C GLU A 651 18.50 39.01 -34.83
N GLN A 652 17.61 39.36 -35.74
CA GLN A 652 17.10 40.72 -35.90
C GLN A 652 15.92 41.02 -34.93
N SER A 653 15.23 39.97 -34.44
CA SER A 653 14.10 40.09 -33.48
C SER A 653 14.53 40.18 -32.03
N GLY A 654 15.79 39.84 -31.70
CA GLY A 654 16.31 39.89 -30.32
C GLY A 654 15.71 38.85 -29.37
N ALA A 655 14.89 37.93 -29.87
CA ALA A 655 14.21 36.89 -29.05
C ALA A 655 15.07 35.63 -28.99
N SER A 656 15.52 35.31 -27.81
CA SER A 656 16.29 34.08 -27.55
C SER A 656 15.44 32.94 -27.01
N ASP A 657 14.10 33.09 -26.91
CA ASP A 657 13.24 32.02 -26.37
C ASP A 657 11.80 32.12 -26.92
N THR A 658 11.21 30.96 -27.21
CA THR A 658 9.87 30.80 -27.82
C THR A 658 8.69 31.19 -26.90
N GLY A 659 8.93 31.45 -25.60
CA GLY A 659 7.94 31.96 -24.67
C GLY A 659 7.56 33.43 -24.92
N GLU A 660 8.50 34.27 -25.35
CA GLU A 660 8.26 35.71 -25.55
C GLU A 660 7.36 36.02 -26.75
N LEU A 661 7.35 35.19 -27.79
CA LEU A 661 6.52 35.42 -28.99
C LEU A 661 5.02 35.11 -28.75
N ALA A 662 4.72 34.16 -27.89
CA ALA A 662 3.33 33.86 -27.48
C ALA A 662 2.78 34.96 -26.55
N ASP A 663 3.61 35.46 -25.64
CA ASP A 663 3.25 36.54 -24.71
C ASP A 663 3.11 37.89 -25.39
N MET A 664 3.96 38.19 -26.42
CA MET A 664 3.77 39.36 -27.28
C MET A 664 2.47 39.29 -28.12
N GLY A 665 2.04 38.08 -28.52
CA GLY A 665 0.82 37.87 -29.28
C GLY A 665 -0.43 38.20 -28.46
N MET A 666 -0.50 37.73 -27.21
CA MET A 666 -1.66 37.99 -26.33
C MET A 666 -1.72 39.47 -25.91
N ASN A 667 -0.62 40.08 -25.52
CA ASN A 667 -0.60 41.49 -25.11
C ASN A 667 -0.82 42.46 -26.30
N ALA A 668 -0.43 42.09 -27.53
CA ALA A 668 -0.71 42.88 -28.70
C ALA A 668 -2.19 42.82 -29.13
N MET A 669 -2.90 41.72 -28.84
CA MET A 669 -4.32 41.54 -29.14
C MET A 669 -5.23 42.36 -28.20
N GLY A 670 -4.90 42.45 -26.92
CA GLY A 670 -5.74 43.13 -25.94
C GLY A 670 -5.86 44.65 -26.07
N SER A 671 -4.96 45.30 -26.85
CA SER A 671 -4.94 46.74 -27.04
C SER A 671 -5.07 47.18 -28.53
N MET A 672 -5.54 46.32 -29.43
CA MET A 672 -5.67 46.59 -30.83
C MET A 672 -6.95 47.38 -31.15
N ASP A 673 -6.84 48.47 -31.89
CA ASP A 673 -7.99 49.14 -32.51
C ASP A 673 -8.53 48.27 -33.67
N MET A 674 -9.57 47.52 -33.36
CA MET A 674 -10.19 46.50 -34.22
C MET A 674 -10.86 47.10 -35.49
N SER A 675 -11.27 48.38 -35.41
CA SER A 675 -11.87 49.06 -36.55
C SER A 675 -10.87 49.31 -37.73
N ALA A 676 -9.57 49.41 -37.36
CA ALA A 676 -8.50 49.58 -38.32
C ALA A 676 -8.26 48.32 -39.16
N ILE A 677 -8.44 47.14 -38.59
CA ILE A 677 -8.25 45.85 -39.28
C ILE A 677 -9.42 45.59 -40.25
N GLN A 678 -10.64 45.88 -39.83
CA GLN A 678 -11.83 45.72 -40.67
C GLN A 678 -11.90 46.71 -41.81
N GLY A 679 -11.44 47.96 -41.62
CA GLY A 679 -11.45 49.03 -42.64
C GLY A 679 -10.24 49.03 -43.56
N GLY A 680 -9.22 48.20 -43.33
CA GLY A 680 -7.98 48.16 -44.10
C GLY A 680 -7.05 49.38 -43.88
N ASP A 681 -7.38 50.27 -42.95
CA ASP A 681 -6.54 51.44 -42.62
C ASP A 681 -5.67 51.14 -41.36
N MET A 682 -4.47 50.66 -41.65
CA MET A 682 -3.50 50.30 -40.60
C MET A 682 -2.75 51.50 -40.00
N SER A 683 -3.18 52.73 -40.27
CA SER A 683 -2.47 53.93 -39.81
C SER A 683 -2.54 54.15 -38.30
N SER A 684 -3.57 53.63 -37.62
CA SER A 684 -3.77 53.74 -36.18
C SER A 684 -3.05 52.64 -35.38
N LEU A 685 -2.53 51.62 -36.04
CA LEU A 685 -1.85 50.51 -35.38
C LEU A 685 -0.38 50.82 -35.09
N THR A 686 0.12 50.31 -33.94
CA THR A 686 1.55 50.41 -33.61
C THR A 686 2.39 49.57 -34.54
N GLU A 687 3.68 49.86 -34.66
CA GLU A 687 4.60 49.11 -35.52
C GLU A 687 4.72 47.63 -35.16
N THR A 688 4.55 47.28 -33.86
CA THR A 688 4.53 45.91 -33.39
C THR A 688 3.27 45.16 -33.83
N GLN A 689 2.11 45.81 -33.73
CA GLN A 689 0.83 45.26 -34.20
C GLN A 689 0.81 45.07 -35.73
N LYS A 690 1.35 46.00 -36.50
CA LYS A 690 1.52 45.86 -37.97
C LYS A 690 2.43 44.67 -38.35
N LYS A 691 3.51 44.47 -37.58
CA LYS A 691 4.41 43.33 -37.81
C LYS A 691 3.71 41.99 -37.49
N TYR A 692 2.92 41.95 -36.42
CA TYR A 692 2.15 40.76 -36.06
C TYR A 692 1.13 40.40 -37.14
N ILE A 693 0.34 41.38 -37.59
CA ILE A 693 -0.62 41.15 -38.69
C ILE A 693 0.07 40.69 -39.99
N ALA A 694 1.23 41.26 -40.28
CA ALA A 694 2.00 40.88 -41.48
C ALA A 694 2.67 39.48 -41.36
N SER A 695 2.73 38.92 -40.17
CA SER A 695 3.24 37.59 -39.95
C SER A 695 2.16 36.50 -40.02
N LEU A 696 0.86 36.84 -40.05
CA LEU A 696 -0.24 35.91 -40.18
C LEU A 696 -0.42 35.45 -41.63
N SER A 697 -0.77 34.20 -41.84
CA SER A 697 -1.16 33.71 -43.16
C SER A 697 -2.50 34.30 -43.59
N ASP A 698 -2.78 34.34 -44.91
CA ASP A 698 -4.05 34.85 -45.45
C ASP A 698 -5.26 34.12 -44.85
N GLU A 699 -5.14 32.82 -44.56
CA GLU A 699 -6.19 32.01 -43.90
C GLU A 699 -6.36 32.40 -42.42
N GLN A 700 -5.27 32.63 -41.68
CA GLN A 700 -5.31 33.09 -40.30
C GLN A 700 -5.87 34.50 -40.18
N LEU A 701 -5.54 35.38 -41.11
CA LEU A 701 -6.07 36.70 -41.16
C LEU A 701 -7.58 36.72 -41.48
N GLU A 702 -8.04 35.85 -42.38
CA GLU A 702 -9.49 35.71 -42.66
C GLU A 702 -10.25 35.09 -41.49
N LEU A 703 -9.68 34.09 -40.82
CA LEU A 703 -10.27 33.52 -39.60
C LEU A 703 -10.38 34.56 -38.47
N MET A 704 -9.34 35.36 -38.29
CA MET A 704 -9.36 36.47 -37.32
C MET A 704 -10.41 37.51 -37.66
N LYS A 705 -10.53 37.87 -38.93
CA LYS A 705 -11.57 38.77 -39.41
C LYS A 705 -12.98 38.19 -39.23
N GLN A 706 -13.14 36.89 -39.41
CA GLN A 706 -14.42 36.22 -39.20
C GLN A 706 -14.81 36.22 -37.73
N MET A 707 -13.87 35.86 -36.81
CA MET A 707 -14.09 35.95 -35.37
C MET A 707 -14.41 37.36 -34.91
N LEU A 708 -13.69 38.35 -35.43
CA LEU A 708 -13.93 39.76 -35.17
C LEU A 708 -15.28 40.27 -35.69
N LYS A 709 -15.73 39.73 -36.84
CA LYS A 709 -17.04 40.02 -37.37
C LYS A 709 -18.15 39.45 -36.54
N GLU A 710 -18.03 38.18 -36.06
CA GLU A 710 -18.99 37.55 -35.15
C GLU A 710 -19.06 38.31 -33.80
N GLN A 711 -17.88 38.72 -33.27
CA GLN A 711 -17.84 39.55 -32.05
C GLN A 711 -18.38 40.97 -32.26
N SER A 712 -18.17 41.56 -33.42
CA SER A 712 -18.71 42.87 -33.79
C SER A 712 -20.22 42.83 -34.03
N ASP A 713 -20.73 41.78 -34.64
CA ASP A 713 -22.16 41.58 -34.85
C ASP A 713 -22.87 41.33 -33.52
N THR A 714 -22.23 40.56 -32.60
CA THR A 714 -22.73 40.37 -31.21
C THR A 714 -22.71 41.68 -30.41
N ASN A 715 -21.65 42.49 -30.53
CA ASN A 715 -21.56 43.80 -29.90
C ASN A 715 -22.54 44.84 -30.50
N ALA A 716 -22.76 44.80 -31.83
CA ALA A 716 -23.74 45.68 -32.49
C ALA A 716 -25.18 45.33 -32.09
N ASP A 717 -25.52 44.07 -31.92
CA ASP A 717 -26.77 43.58 -31.41
C ASP A 717 -26.96 43.97 -29.93
N GLN A 718 -25.88 43.87 -29.10
CA GLN A 718 -25.90 44.38 -27.72
C GLN A 718 -26.08 45.90 -27.64
N LEU A 719 -25.39 46.64 -28.53
CA LEU A 719 -25.58 48.11 -28.58
C LEU A 719 -27.00 48.55 -29.08
N ALA A 720 -27.51 47.82 -30.07
CA ALA A 720 -28.86 48.08 -30.59
C ALA A 720 -29.96 47.75 -29.59
N ASN A 721 -29.74 46.81 -28.68
CA ASN A 721 -30.66 46.39 -27.60
C ASN A 721 -30.39 47.07 -26.26
N SER A 722 -29.24 47.73 -26.06
CA SER A 722 -28.79 48.34 -24.80
C SER A 722 -29.67 49.48 -24.25
N GLY A 723 -30.69 49.92 -24.95
CA GLY A 723 -31.69 50.89 -24.46
C GLY A 723 -33.03 50.29 -24.14
N LYS A 724 -33.26 48.99 -24.30
CA LYS A 724 -34.56 48.36 -24.13
C LYS A 724 -34.62 47.30 -23.04
N TYR A 725 -33.58 46.54 -22.86
CA TYR A 725 -33.46 45.50 -21.86
C TYR A 725 -32.13 45.58 -21.11
N SER A 726 -32.08 45.07 -19.89
CA SER A 726 -30.83 44.92 -19.12
C SER A 726 -29.94 43.87 -19.76
N THR A 727 -28.63 44.08 -19.67
CA THR A 727 -27.61 43.07 -20.00
C THR A 727 -27.41 42.03 -18.89
N SER A 728 -27.91 42.26 -17.70
CA SER A 728 -27.90 41.35 -16.56
C SER A 728 -29.18 40.50 -16.51
N ASN A 729 -29.24 39.58 -15.58
CA ASN A 729 -30.43 38.82 -15.20
C ASN A 729 -30.70 38.97 -13.68
N TYR A 730 -31.86 38.47 -13.22
CA TYR A 730 -32.24 38.52 -11.82
C TYR A 730 -31.20 37.87 -10.89
N ASP A 731 -30.74 36.65 -11.26
CA ASP A 731 -29.81 35.88 -10.43
C ASP A 731 -28.44 36.57 -10.32
N ASN A 732 -27.95 37.11 -11.44
CA ASN A 732 -26.71 37.88 -11.43
C ASN A 732 -26.81 39.14 -10.57
N ASN A 733 -27.94 39.87 -10.62
CA ASN A 733 -28.14 41.03 -9.76
C ASN A 733 -28.17 40.66 -8.28
N MET A 734 -28.87 39.56 -7.94
CA MET A 734 -28.93 39.07 -6.55
C MET A 734 -27.54 38.66 -6.06
N LYS A 735 -26.77 37.97 -6.92
CA LYS A 735 -25.37 37.61 -6.63
C LYS A 735 -24.48 38.85 -6.47
N THR A 736 -24.60 39.83 -7.34
CA THR A 736 -23.87 41.12 -7.25
C THR A 736 -24.18 41.86 -5.95
N LEU A 737 -25.41 41.78 -5.45
CA LEU A 737 -25.81 42.36 -4.17
C LEU A 737 -25.33 41.50 -2.96
N GLY A 738 -24.78 40.32 -3.21
CA GLY A 738 -24.38 39.40 -2.16
C GLY A 738 -25.56 38.74 -1.44
N TYR A 739 -26.73 38.68 -2.09
CA TYR A 739 -27.89 38.01 -1.53
C TYR A 739 -27.68 36.50 -1.46
N SER A 740 -27.99 35.91 -0.33
CA SER A 740 -27.85 34.45 -0.09
C SER A 740 -29.03 33.97 0.74
N VAL A 741 -29.43 32.72 0.46
CA VAL A 741 -30.47 32.04 1.23
C VAL A 741 -29.78 31.04 2.14
N VAL A 742 -29.97 31.14 3.44
CA VAL A 742 -29.30 30.28 4.44
C VAL A 742 -29.59 28.80 4.20
N GLU A 743 -30.75 28.46 3.64
CA GLU A 743 -31.15 27.10 3.31
C GLU A 743 -30.50 26.59 2.03
N ASP A 744 -30.00 27.44 1.12
CA ASP A 744 -29.42 27.09 -0.16
C ASP A 744 -27.96 27.62 -0.28
N PRO A 745 -26.95 27.00 0.36
CA PRO A 745 -25.57 27.43 0.32
C PRO A 745 -24.95 27.21 -1.06
N ASP A 746 -23.86 27.92 -1.38
CA ASP A 746 -23.07 27.71 -2.60
C ASP A 746 -22.11 26.55 -2.47
N SER A 747 -21.64 26.24 -1.25
CA SER A 747 -20.91 25.01 -0.98
C SER A 747 -21.12 24.51 0.45
N ILE A 748 -20.89 23.22 0.63
CA ILE A 748 -20.93 22.52 1.91
C ILE A 748 -19.56 21.89 2.12
N ASN A 749 -18.88 22.24 3.20
CA ASN A 749 -17.59 21.71 3.59
C ASN A 749 -17.77 20.85 4.83
N ILE A 750 -17.62 19.53 4.69
CA ILE A 750 -17.79 18.56 5.77
C ILE A 750 -16.41 18.17 6.30
N TYR A 751 -16.14 18.41 7.58
CA TYR A 751 -14.88 18.09 8.25
C TYR A 751 -15.04 16.81 9.06
N PRO A 752 -14.52 15.65 8.59
CA PRO A 752 -14.60 14.39 9.34
C PRO A 752 -13.72 14.40 10.59
N VAL A 753 -14.14 13.69 11.65
CA VAL A 753 -13.33 13.51 12.87
C VAL A 753 -12.07 12.68 12.58
N ASP A 754 -12.20 11.64 11.76
CA ASP A 754 -11.12 10.76 11.35
C ASP A 754 -11.42 10.12 9.99
N PHE A 755 -10.46 9.36 9.47
CA PHE A 755 -10.61 8.71 8.16
C PHE A 755 -11.73 7.66 8.13
N ALA A 756 -11.95 6.94 9.22
CA ALA A 756 -13.05 5.97 9.30
C ALA A 756 -14.42 6.64 9.34
N SER A 757 -14.51 7.84 9.91
CA SER A 757 -15.70 8.68 9.88
C SER A 757 -15.93 9.27 8.49
N LYS A 758 -14.86 9.67 7.79
CA LYS A 758 -14.94 10.12 6.39
C LYS A 758 -15.57 9.05 5.48
N GLU A 759 -15.11 7.79 5.56
CA GLU A 759 -15.69 6.68 4.79
C GLU A 759 -17.19 6.52 5.06
N LYS A 760 -17.61 6.65 6.33
CA LYS A 760 -19.03 6.58 6.69
C LYS A 760 -19.83 7.79 6.18
N ILE A 761 -19.21 8.99 6.12
CA ILE A 761 -19.85 10.17 5.54
C ILE A 761 -20.05 9.95 4.04
N ILE A 762 -19.08 9.35 3.36
CA ILE A 762 -19.22 8.96 1.96
C ILE A 762 -20.37 7.97 1.79
N ASP A 763 -20.47 6.94 2.65
CA ASP A 763 -21.59 5.99 2.65
C ASP A 763 -22.95 6.73 2.84
N ILE A 764 -23.01 7.76 3.69
CA ILE A 764 -24.23 8.60 3.91
C ILE A 764 -24.59 9.39 2.64
N ILE A 765 -23.59 9.94 1.93
CA ILE A 765 -23.81 10.64 0.64
C ILE A 765 -24.29 9.65 -0.42
N ASP A 766 -23.72 8.47 -0.47
CA ASP A 766 -24.12 7.42 -1.41
C ASP A 766 -25.53 6.92 -1.11
N ASP A 767 -25.91 6.73 0.17
CA ASP A 767 -27.28 6.39 0.60
C ASP A 767 -28.29 7.49 0.22
N TYR A 768 -27.90 8.77 0.33
CA TYR A 768 -28.72 9.88 -0.15
C TYR A 768 -28.91 9.78 -1.67
N ASN A 769 -27.82 9.61 -2.42
CA ASN A 769 -27.84 9.48 -3.89
C ASN A 769 -28.67 8.29 -4.38
N ASP A 770 -28.69 7.20 -3.63
CA ASP A 770 -29.54 6.03 -3.93
C ASP A 770 -31.04 6.30 -3.63
N SER A 771 -31.33 7.26 -2.73
CA SER A 771 -32.70 7.59 -2.30
C SER A 771 -33.40 8.64 -3.16
N VAL A 772 -32.65 9.40 -3.97
CA VAL A 772 -33.18 10.52 -4.78
C VAL A 772 -33.12 10.23 -6.29
N GLY A 773 -33.76 11.10 -7.08
CA GLY A 773 -33.70 11.03 -8.55
C GLY A 773 -32.37 11.55 -9.10
N GLU A 774 -32.05 11.25 -10.36
CA GLU A 774 -30.79 11.67 -11.01
C GLU A 774 -30.51 13.17 -10.94
N GLU A 775 -31.56 14.01 -10.94
CA GLU A 775 -31.46 15.48 -10.89
C GLU A 775 -31.09 16.02 -9.51
N ASP A 776 -31.28 15.23 -8.45
CA ASP A 776 -31.03 15.61 -7.06
C ASP A 776 -29.80 14.89 -6.47
N LYS A 777 -29.09 14.07 -7.24
CA LYS A 777 -27.86 13.41 -6.80
C LYS A 777 -26.77 14.44 -6.56
N ILE A 778 -26.00 14.23 -5.49
CA ILE A 778 -24.90 15.09 -5.09
C ILE A 778 -23.58 14.49 -5.60
N GLU A 779 -22.77 15.33 -6.23
CA GLU A 779 -21.39 15.07 -6.53
C GLU A 779 -20.48 15.86 -5.60
N TYR A 780 -19.45 15.20 -5.09
CA TYR A 780 -18.50 15.78 -4.14
C TYR A 780 -17.06 15.56 -4.60
N THR A 781 -16.16 16.38 -4.10
CA THR A 781 -14.72 16.24 -4.36
C THR A 781 -13.99 15.83 -3.10
N ASP A 782 -13.31 14.68 -3.17
CA ASP A 782 -12.43 14.17 -2.13
C ASP A 782 -10.95 14.38 -2.52
N TYR A 783 -10.43 15.57 -2.26
CA TYR A 783 -9.04 15.92 -2.58
C TYR A 783 -8.04 15.06 -1.82
N VAL A 784 -8.31 14.77 -0.55
CA VAL A 784 -7.42 13.96 0.31
C VAL A 784 -7.37 12.52 -0.18
N GLY A 785 -8.52 11.92 -0.50
CA GLY A 785 -8.60 10.56 -1.03
C GLY A 785 -7.85 10.40 -2.36
N LEU A 786 -8.02 11.33 -3.28
CA LEU A 786 -7.34 11.33 -4.58
C LEU A 786 -5.82 11.43 -4.43
N MET A 787 -5.33 12.36 -3.62
CA MET A 787 -3.89 12.54 -3.39
C MET A 787 -3.27 11.32 -2.68
N MET A 788 -3.95 10.78 -1.66
CA MET A 788 -3.46 9.66 -0.86
C MET A 788 -3.52 8.32 -1.58
N SER A 789 -4.51 8.10 -2.45
CA SER A 789 -4.56 6.89 -3.27
C SER A 789 -3.34 6.75 -4.18
N SER A 790 -2.90 7.85 -4.77
CA SER A 790 -1.69 7.92 -5.60
C SER A 790 -0.43 7.63 -4.80
N ILE A 791 -0.26 8.25 -3.62
CA ILE A 791 0.88 8.04 -2.74
C ILE A 791 0.92 6.58 -2.26
N THR A 792 -0.21 6.03 -1.82
CA THR A 792 -0.33 4.64 -1.36
C THR A 792 0.01 3.66 -2.49
N SER A 793 -0.43 3.93 -3.71
CA SER A 793 -0.13 3.11 -4.89
C SER A 793 1.37 3.09 -5.20
N ILE A 794 2.05 4.24 -5.13
CA ILE A 794 3.51 4.35 -5.34
C ILE A 794 4.25 3.55 -4.26
N ILE A 795 3.86 3.71 -2.98
CA ILE A 795 4.50 3.00 -1.86
C ILE A 795 4.30 1.48 -1.99
N ASN A 796 3.10 1.05 -2.36
CA ASN A 796 2.81 -0.35 -2.60
C ASN A 796 3.63 -0.91 -3.77
N ALA A 797 3.75 -0.18 -4.87
CA ALA A 797 4.56 -0.58 -6.01
C ALA A 797 6.04 -0.74 -5.63
N ILE A 798 6.62 0.23 -4.91
CA ILE A 798 8.00 0.17 -4.40
C ILE A 798 8.14 -1.04 -3.46
N SER A 799 7.21 -1.23 -2.53
CA SER A 799 7.23 -2.35 -1.58
C SER A 799 7.17 -3.70 -2.28
N TYR A 800 6.33 -3.87 -3.30
CA TYR A 800 6.25 -5.11 -4.08
C TYR A 800 7.54 -5.40 -4.83
N VAL A 801 8.17 -4.39 -5.43
CA VAL A 801 9.47 -4.54 -6.11
C VAL A 801 10.55 -4.99 -5.11
N LEU A 802 10.63 -4.34 -3.95
CA LEU A 802 11.59 -4.71 -2.90
C LEU A 802 11.33 -6.11 -2.36
N ILE A 803 10.08 -6.49 -2.12
CA ILE A 803 9.68 -7.84 -1.69
C ILE A 803 10.08 -8.87 -2.75
N ALA A 804 9.91 -8.58 -4.05
CA ALA A 804 10.31 -9.47 -5.12
C ALA A 804 11.83 -9.72 -5.12
N PHE A 805 12.66 -8.70 -4.93
CA PHE A 805 14.11 -8.86 -4.80
C PHE A 805 14.50 -9.73 -3.60
N VAL A 806 13.86 -9.51 -2.45
CA VAL A 806 14.17 -10.30 -1.24
C VAL A 806 13.60 -11.72 -1.34
N ALA A 807 12.52 -11.95 -2.08
CA ALA A 807 12.00 -13.29 -2.35
C ALA A 807 13.06 -14.16 -3.06
N ILE A 808 13.86 -13.60 -3.95
CA ILE A 808 14.99 -14.29 -4.59
C ILE A 808 16.01 -14.72 -3.52
N SER A 809 16.36 -13.83 -2.60
CA SER A 809 17.27 -14.15 -1.47
C SER A 809 16.72 -15.29 -0.60
N LEU A 810 15.40 -15.32 -0.40
CA LEU A 810 14.71 -16.35 0.37
C LEU A 810 14.77 -17.72 -0.32
N VAL A 811 14.65 -17.76 -1.66
CA VAL A 811 14.85 -18.97 -2.46
C VAL A 811 16.28 -19.47 -2.34
N VAL A 812 17.27 -18.59 -2.46
CA VAL A 812 18.70 -18.95 -2.31
C VAL A 812 18.98 -19.49 -0.91
N SER A 813 18.47 -18.84 0.15
CA SER A 813 18.57 -19.33 1.53
C SER A 813 17.95 -20.72 1.70
N SER A 814 16.78 -20.96 1.08
CA SER A 814 16.09 -22.26 1.11
C SER A 814 16.92 -23.35 0.46
N ILE A 815 17.53 -23.07 -0.70
CA ILE A 815 18.44 -24.00 -1.38
C ILE A 815 19.67 -24.29 -0.52
N MET A 816 20.26 -23.26 0.10
CA MET A 816 21.41 -23.42 0.98
C MET A 816 21.08 -24.32 2.18
N ILE A 817 19.93 -24.13 2.83
CA ILE A 817 19.44 -24.99 3.91
C ILE A 817 19.27 -26.43 3.41
N GLY A 818 18.73 -26.62 2.21
CA GLY A 818 18.60 -27.93 1.57
C GLY A 818 19.96 -28.66 1.38
N ILE A 819 20.96 -27.93 0.90
CA ILE A 819 22.33 -28.45 0.70
C ILE A 819 22.97 -28.83 2.04
N ILE A 820 22.88 -27.94 3.06
CA ILE A 820 23.45 -28.20 4.38
C ILE A 820 22.76 -29.41 5.03
N THR A 821 21.45 -29.52 4.90
CA THR A 821 20.67 -30.66 5.39
C THR A 821 21.07 -31.93 4.66
N TYR A 822 21.31 -31.88 3.34
CA TYR A 822 21.82 -33.05 2.56
C TYR A 822 23.19 -33.50 3.03
N ILE A 823 24.12 -32.58 3.26
CA ILE A 823 25.45 -32.88 3.81
C ILE A 823 25.30 -33.52 5.21
N SER A 824 24.42 -32.98 6.06
CA SER A 824 24.13 -33.54 7.39
C SER A 824 23.61 -34.99 7.31
N VAL A 825 22.78 -35.30 6.31
CA VAL A 825 22.30 -36.67 6.04
C VAL A 825 23.46 -37.60 5.66
N LEU A 826 24.39 -37.14 4.82
CA LEU A 826 25.56 -37.92 4.41
C LEU A 826 26.47 -38.24 5.60
N GLU A 827 26.78 -37.27 6.44
CA GLU A 827 27.59 -37.46 7.65
C GLU A 827 26.95 -38.43 8.66
N ARG A 828 25.63 -38.52 8.67
CA ARG A 828 24.89 -39.38 9.63
C ARG A 828 24.40 -40.68 9.00
N THR A 829 24.98 -41.10 7.88
CA THR A 829 24.60 -42.33 7.16
C THR A 829 24.69 -43.56 8.08
N LYS A 830 25.71 -43.65 8.95
CA LYS A 830 25.85 -44.74 9.93
C LYS A 830 24.74 -44.78 10.96
N GLU A 831 24.32 -43.63 11.50
CA GLU A 831 23.17 -43.52 12.43
C GLU A 831 21.85 -43.95 11.77
N ILE A 832 21.64 -43.54 10.51
CA ILE A 832 20.50 -44.00 9.69
C ILE A 832 20.51 -45.51 9.54
N GLY A 833 21.69 -46.07 9.28
CA GLY A 833 21.91 -47.51 9.18
C GLY A 833 21.52 -48.24 10.48
N ILE A 834 21.95 -47.71 11.62
CA ILE A 834 21.62 -48.26 12.95
C ILE A 834 20.08 -48.22 13.17
N LEU A 835 19.46 -47.12 12.94
CA LEU A 835 17.99 -46.95 13.10
C LEU A 835 17.23 -47.92 12.20
N ARG A 836 17.66 -48.06 10.93
CA ARG A 836 17.06 -48.97 9.95
C ARG A 836 17.26 -50.45 10.31
N SER A 837 18.38 -50.77 10.87
CA SER A 837 18.70 -52.18 11.28
C SER A 837 17.87 -52.59 12.51
N ILE A 838 17.51 -51.65 13.38
CA ILE A 838 16.64 -51.90 14.54
C ILE A 838 15.15 -51.93 14.12
N GLY A 839 14.82 -51.65 12.86
CA GLY A 839 13.46 -51.74 12.33
C GLY A 839 12.74 -50.39 12.14
N ALA A 840 13.46 -49.25 12.14
CA ALA A 840 12.88 -47.97 11.78
C ALA A 840 12.32 -47.98 10.36
N SER A 841 11.10 -47.56 10.15
CA SER A 841 10.51 -47.46 8.82
C SER A 841 11.10 -46.30 8.04
N LYS A 842 11.00 -46.34 6.70
CA LYS A 842 11.39 -45.22 5.84
C LYS A 842 10.69 -43.92 6.23
N ARG A 843 9.44 -44.02 6.70
CA ARG A 843 8.64 -42.85 7.16
C ARG A 843 9.17 -42.27 8.48
N ASP A 844 9.65 -43.11 9.39
CA ASP A 844 10.20 -42.67 10.66
C ASP A 844 11.51 -41.89 10.45
N ILE A 845 12.37 -42.39 9.57
CA ILE A 845 13.61 -41.70 9.19
C ILE A 845 13.25 -40.31 8.58
N SER A 846 12.32 -40.27 7.60
CA SER A 846 11.90 -39.00 6.99
C SER A 846 11.30 -38.03 8.02
N ARG A 847 10.51 -38.54 9.00
CA ARG A 847 9.94 -37.73 10.09
C ARG A 847 11.01 -37.09 10.97
N VAL A 848 12.07 -37.82 11.30
CA VAL A 848 13.17 -37.29 12.11
C VAL A 848 13.86 -36.15 11.39
N PHE A 849 14.20 -36.30 10.10
CA PHE A 849 14.85 -35.24 9.33
C PHE A 849 13.90 -34.05 9.04
N ASN A 850 12.61 -34.30 8.77
CA ASN A 850 11.63 -33.23 8.63
C ASN A 850 11.42 -32.47 9.95
N ALA A 851 11.43 -33.15 11.10
CA ALA A 851 11.38 -32.49 12.41
C ALA A 851 12.63 -31.63 12.65
N GLU A 852 13.80 -32.07 12.18
CA GLU A 852 15.04 -31.29 12.23
C GLU A 852 14.91 -29.99 11.42
N THR A 853 14.40 -30.06 10.19
CA THR A 853 14.18 -28.88 9.34
C THR A 853 13.13 -27.93 9.90
N VAL A 854 12.06 -28.43 10.53
CA VAL A 854 11.06 -27.58 11.23
C VAL A 854 11.71 -26.80 12.37
N ILE A 855 12.57 -27.45 13.19
CA ILE A 855 13.28 -26.75 14.28
C ILE A 855 14.22 -25.68 13.72
N VAL A 856 15.00 -26.01 12.69
CA VAL A 856 15.93 -25.05 12.06
C VAL A 856 15.17 -23.87 11.46
N GLY A 857 14.01 -24.12 10.79
CA GLY A 857 13.17 -23.08 10.21
C GLY A 857 12.56 -22.17 11.26
N PHE A 858 12.07 -22.73 12.36
CA PHE A 858 11.54 -21.95 13.48
C PHE A 858 12.63 -21.06 14.11
N VAL A 859 13.81 -21.63 14.39
CA VAL A 859 14.94 -20.87 14.94
C VAL A 859 15.41 -19.79 13.95
N ALA A 860 15.48 -20.08 12.66
CA ALA A 860 15.85 -19.12 11.62
C ALA A 860 14.84 -17.96 11.54
N GLY A 861 13.53 -18.26 11.54
CA GLY A 861 12.48 -17.25 11.55
C GLY A 861 12.50 -16.38 12.81
N ALA A 862 12.62 -17.01 14.00
CA ALA A 862 12.69 -16.29 15.26
C ALA A 862 13.96 -15.40 15.34
N LEU A 863 15.13 -15.91 14.94
CA LEU A 863 16.37 -15.13 14.86
C LEU A 863 16.22 -13.96 13.86
N GLY A 864 15.60 -14.21 12.70
CA GLY A 864 15.36 -13.19 11.71
C GLY A 864 14.54 -12.03 12.28
N ILE A 865 13.43 -12.31 12.95
CA ILE A 865 12.58 -11.29 13.58
C ILE A 865 13.30 -10.55 14.72
N ILE A 866 14.02 -11.27 15.60
CA ILE A 866 14.77 -10.65 16.68
C ILE A 866 15.85 -9.68 16.14
N ILE A 867 16.60 -10.11 15.13
CA ILE A 867 17.64 -9.28 14.50
C ILE A 867 17.00 -8.08 13.82
N SER A 868 15.91 -8.26 13.08
CA SER A 868 15.19 -7.17 12.44
C SER A 868 14.69 -6.15 13.45
N TYR A 869 14.10 -6.60 14.56
CA TYR A 869 13.66 -5.72 15.63
C TYR A 869 14.83 -4.93 16.27
N LEU A 870 16.00 -5.54 16.42
CA LEU A 870 17.20 -4.84 16.89
C LEU A 870 17.72 -3.83 15.86
N LEU A 871 17.58 -4.14 14.55
CA LEU A 871 18.01 -3.25 13.47
C LEU A 871 17.04 -2.08 13.25
N THR A 872 15.76 -2.19 13.62
CA THR A 872 14.83 -1.04 13.54
C THR A 872 15.25 0.12 14.44
N ILE A 873 15.96 -0.13 15.54
CA ILE A 873 16.42 0.93 16.46
C ILE A 873 17.39 1.90 15.74
N PRO A 874 18.55 1.45 15.18
CA PRO A 874 19.43 2.36 14.46
C PRO A 874 18.80 2.89 13.16
N ILE A 875 17.93 2.13 12.50
CA ILE A 875 17.22 2.60 11.30
C ILE A 875 16.35 3.80 11.66
N ASN A 876 15.57 3.73 12.74
CA ASN A 876 14.73 4.84 13.19
C ASN A 876 15.56 6.10 13.55
N MET A 877 16.75 5.93 14.15
CA MET A 877 17.67 7.05 14.40
C MET A 877 18.17 7.68 13.10
N ILE A 878 18.49 6.84 12.09
CA ILE A 878 18.97 7.32 10.79
C ILE A 878 17.83 8.04 10.05
N ILE A 879 16.62 7.49 10.04
CA ILE A 879 15.46 8.12 9.40
C ILE A 879 15.19 9.47 10.05
N ALA A 880 15.10 9.53 11.37
CA ALA A 880 14.86 10.77 12.11
C ALA A 880 15.92 11.85 11.87
N HIS A 881 17.17 11.46 11.60
CA HIS A 881 18.26 12.41 11.32
C HIS A 881 18.33 12.87 9.86
N LEU A 882 17.83 12.07 8.92
CA LEU A 882 17.93 12.38 7.48
C LEU A 882 16.70 13.09 6.92
N THR A 883 15.53 12.92 7.52
CA THR A 883 14.27 13.32 6.90
C THR A 883 13.50 14.38 7.68
N ASP A 884 13.90 14.72 8.89
CA ASP A 884 13.14 15.56 9.86
C ASP A 884 11.66 15.13 10.04
N VAL A 885 11.33 13.91 9.58
CA VAL A 885 9.96 13.35 9.60
C VAL A 885 9.89 12.26 10.67
N PRO A 886 8.86 12.22 11.53
CA PRO A 886 8.76 11.29 12.65
C PRO A 886 8.33 9.87 12.23
N ILE A 887 8.83 9.36 11.10
CA ILE A 887 8.57 7.99 10.65
C ILE A 887 9.25 7.00 11.57
N ARG A 888 8.49 6.08 12.17
CA ARG A 888 8.99 5.02 13.03
C ARG A 888 8.74 3.65 12.40
N ALA A 889 9.79 3.03 11.85
CA ALA A 889 9.71 1.66 11.36
C ALA A 889 9.34 0.71 12.52
N SER A 890 8.28 -0.06 12.36
CA SER A 890 7.77 -1.01 13.35
C SER A 890 7.31 -2.29 12.68
N ILE A 891 7.59 -3.44 13.31
CA ILE A 891 7.19 -4.75 12.78
C ILE A 891 5.84 -5.14 13.38
N PRO A 892 4.76 -5.25 12.58
CA PRO A 892 3.49 -5.76 13.07
C PRO A 892 3.61 -7.19 13.59
N VAL A 893 2.97 -7.50 14.70
CA VAL A 893 2.99 -8.85 15.30
C VAL A 893 2.46 -9.91 14.33
N SER A 894 1.43 -9.57 13.56
CA SER A 894 0.87 -10.43 12.52
C SER A 894 1.92 -10.80 11.46
N ALA A 895 2.67 -9.80 10.96
CA ALA A 895 3.74 -10.01 9.99
C ALA A 895 4.87 -10.89 10.56
N ALA A 896 5.26 -10.67 11.83
CA ALA A 896 6.27 -11.49 12.50
C ALA A 896 5.85 -12.97 12.56
N VAL A 897 4.61 -13.27 12.93
CA VAL A 897 4.07 -14.65 12.99
C VAL A 897 4.02 -15.27 11.60
N ILE A 898 3.56 -14.53 10.59
CA ILE A 898 3.50 -14.99 9.19
C ILE A 898 4.91 -15.31 8.67
N LEU A 899 5.89 -14.44 8.91
CA LEU A 899 7.27 -14.65 8.46
C LEU A 899 7.92 -15.88 9.12
N ILE A 900 7.67 -16.13 10.40
CA ILE A 900 8.11 -17.36 11.07
C ILE A 900 7.46 -18.58 10.43
N ALA A 901 6.15 -18.52 10.12
CA ALA A 901 5.44 -19.62 9.47
C ALA A 901 5.99 -19.89 8.05
N ILE A 902 6.26 -18.83 7.28
CA ILE A 902 6.90 -18.92 5.95
C ILE A 902 8.28 -19.57 6.07
N SER A 903 9.10 -19.15 7.05
CA SER A 903 10.43 -19.73 7.31
C SER A 903 10.34 -21.25 7.55
N VAL A 904 9.41 -21.68 8.41
CA VAL A 904 9.19 -23.10 8.69
C VAL A 904 8.73 -23.87 7.45
N CYS A 905 7.83 -23.28 6.67
CA CYS A 905 7.30 -23.88 5.45
C CYS A 905 8.40 -24.09 4.40
N LEU A 906 9.18 -23.05 4.13
CA LEU A 906 10.28 -23.09 3.16
C LEU A 906 11.38 -24.06 3.55
N THR A 907 11.78 -24.07 4.82
CA THR A 907 12.78 -25.03 5.32
C THR A 907 12.27 -26.45 5.28
N LEU A 908 10.98 -26.68 5.52
CA LEU A 908 10.36 -28.00 5.38
C LEU A 908 10.41 -28.47 3.92
N ILE A 909 10.05 -27.59 2.96
CA ILE A 909 10.12 -27.89 1.53
C ILE A 909 11.56 -28.24 1.11
N ALA A 910 12.54 -27.43 1.51
CA ALA A 910 13.95 -27.65 1.24
C ALA A 910 14.45 -28.98 1.84
N GLY A 911 13.93 -29.38 3.00
CA GLY A 911 14.26 -30.62 3.69
C GLY A 911 13.62 -31.88 3.12
N LEU A 912 12.55 -31.77 2.31
CA LEU A 912 11.85 -32.94 1.76
C LEU A 912 12.75 -33.84 0.88
N PHE A 913 13.60 -33.22 0.06
CA PHE A 913 14.51 -34.01 -0.79
C PHE A 913 15.58 -34.77 0.04
N PRO A 914 16.38 -34.12 0.92
CA PRO A 914 17.32 -34.79 1.78
C PRO A 914 16.69 -35.89 2.66
N SER A 915 15.51 -35.64 3.24
CA SER A 915 14.82 -36.60 4.09
C SER A 915 14.40 -37.87 3.32
N ARG A 916 14.00 -37.74 2.05
CA ARG A 916 13.68 -38.86 1.18
C ARG A 916 14.92 -39.67 0.79
N VAL A 917 16.04 -38.97 0.56
CA VAL A 917 17.34 -39.64 0.30
C VAL A 917 17.79 -40.43 1.52
N ALA A 918 17.71 -39.82 2.72
CA ALA A 918 18.00 -40.51 3.98
C ALA A 918 17.16 -41.78 4.16
N ALA A 919 15.85 -41.67 3.92
CA ALA A 919 14.90 -42.76 4.08
C ALA A 919 15.15 -43.97 3.10
N LYS A 920 15.72 -43.68 1.92
CA LYS A 920 16.02 -44.73 0.89
C LYS A 920 17.32 -45.48 1.12
N LYS A 921 18.22 -45.07 2.03
CA LYS A 921 19.49 -45.73 2.29
C LYS A 921 19.26 -47.16 2.79
N ALA A 922 19.96 -48.13 2.15
CA ALA A 922 19.91 -49.53 2.57
C ALA A 922 20.69 -49.72 3.90
N PRO A 923 20.16 -50.48 4.88
CA PRO A 923 20.78 -50.63 6.19
C PRO A 923 22.23 -51.17 6.09
N VAL A 924 22.45 -52.19 5.30
CA VAL A 924 23.79 -52.86 5.13
C VAL A 924 24.82 -51.88 4.55
N ILE A 925 24.44 -51.14 3.52
CA ILE A 925 25.33 -50.15 2.89
C ILE A 925 25.68 -49.04 3.87
N ALA A 926 24.66 -48.55 4.60
CA ALA A 926 24.82 -47.48 5.56
C ALA A 926 25.69 -47.85 6.78
N LEU A 927 25.70 -49.13 7.17
CA LEU A 927 26.53 -49.64 8.27
C LEU A 927 27.99 -49.91 7.86
N ARG A 928 28.25 -50.16 6.56
CA ARG A 928 29.58 -50.41 6.00
C ARG A 928 30.36 -49.16 5.59
N THR A 929 29.69 -48.01 5.49
CA THR A 929 30.35 -46.70 5.25
C THR A 929 31.19 -46.35 6.49
N GLU A 930 32.51 -46.26 6.34
CA GLU A 930 33.43 -45.73 7.36
C GLU A 930 33.25 -44.23 7.62
#